data_c320053c7ae0885b71a450af5ad74f21
#
_entry.id   c320053c7ae0885b71a450af5ad74f21
#
_cell.length_a   1.000
_cell.length_b   1.000
_cell.length_c   1.000
_cell.angle_alpha   90.00
_cell.angle_beta   90.00
_cell.angle_gamma   90.00
#
_symmetry.space_group_name_H-M   'P 1'
#
loop_
_entity.id
_entity.type
_entity.pdbx_description
1 polymer ?
#
loop_
_entity_poly.entity_id
_entity_poly.type
_entity_poly.pdbx_seq_one_letter_code
_entity_poly.pdbx_strand_id
1 'polypeptide(L)'
;MAASFLKRKPKDPDRPQRREIPVLEADAASGLSAAQAQERLDGGWDNAPVESPGASVREIIAKNVFTYFNFLFFLLAGCVIAVRQWLNLTFLGPVFCNMFIGIVQDLRVKKKVDGLKIMAAPKCRAVRDGQTVMLDAAQLVRDDIAVFSPGDQIPADAVVAAGECRVNEALVTGEADEIVKKPGDQLLSGSFVVSGSCCARLTAVGADSFVSRLTLEAKQTGSQPQSEMMRSLTSLIKWIGFLVIPLGAVMFIKEYLWLKSPIADAVTSTVGSIVGMIPEGLYLLTSLALVASVIRLANRRTLVHDMGCIETLARVDTLCVDKTGTITEPKMTVDDIVSLQPDRYIADDIRMIMADYVCAMQDDNDTMAALRRYFTGQSMQTAIDAMPFRSAKKYGGVSFHEDETYLLGAPEILLANCPEKEQYLPLAEEWSSKGCRVLLLALYDGKLSDETLNAEILPLALILLSNKIRPEAPQTFSYFAQQGVRTKVISGDNPLTVSEVARRAGIPNAEKFVDARTLKTDVDIAKAAEEMTVFGRVTPDQKKKLVAAMKRAGHTVAMTGDGVNDVLALREADCSIAMASGSGVACQASHIVLLDSQFSALPSVVAEGRRVINNIERSASLYLVKNIFTFVLSLITLFFTLPYPYTPAQLSLVNALTIGIPSFILAMEPNENRISGRFMPNVIYRALPAALSDLILVVGVMLFYLAFHIKEDMLSTLCTGIMGIVGLLMIHQTSLPLNKLRKAMLIGLCAAFVVCYFFLPELFTLSALDNPSLLILVVLGLLAFSVMFVCRRGLRKAKARLNKGIFPRRKKR
;
A
#
# COMPACT_ATOMS: atom_id res chain seq x y z
N MET A 1 48.52 11.92 -24.46
CA MET A 1 48.53 12.84 -23.33
C MET A 1 47.09 13.25 -23.01
N ALA A 2 46.43 12.52 -22.16
CA ALA A 2 45.07 12.85 -21.72
C ALA A 2 45.10 12.81 -20.17
N ALA A 3 44.97 13.99 -19.59
CA ALA A 3 45.07 14.21 -18.17
C ALA A 3 43.93 13.52 -17.42
N SER A 4 44.26 12.73 -16.44
CA SER A 4 43.37 12.10 -15.46
C SER A 4 42.77 13.19 -14.57
N PHE A 5 41.54 13.56 -14.80
CA PHE A 5 40.75 14.28 -13.83
C PHE A 5 40.26 13.26 -12.78
N LEU A 6 41.00 13.14 -11.71
CA LEU A 6 40.56 12.56 -10.45
C LEU A 6 39.34 13.36 -9.95
N LYS A 7 38.12 12.89 -10.26
CA LYS A 7 36.92 13.36 -9.56
C LYS A 7 37.07 12.97 -8.08
N ARG A 8 37.35 13.94 -7.22
CA ARG A 8 37.12 13.81 -5.78
C ARG A 8 35.65 13.43 -5.60
N LYS A 9 35.38 12.23 -5.09
CA LYS A 9 34.04 11.87 -4.61
C LYS A 9 33.62 12.98 -3.63
N PRO A 10 32.40 13.55 -3.78
CA PRO A 10 31.90 14.48 -2.78
C PRO A 10 31.89 13.73 -1.43
N LYS A 11 32.40 14.36 -0.38
CA LYS A 11 32.23 13.90 1.00
C LYS A 11 30.71 13.84 1.24
N ASP A 12 30.22 12.65 1.53
CA ASP A 12 28.85 12.43 1.93
C ASP A 12 28.62 13.11 3.30
N PRO A 13 27.84 14.20 3.39
CA PRO A 13 27.69 14.96 4.62
C PRO A 13 26.94 14.17 5.72
N ASP A 14 26.34 13.02 5.39
CA ASP A 14 25.49 12.23 6.28
C ASP A 14 26.18 10.98 6.86
N ARG A 15 27.48 10.76 6.59
CA ARG A 15 28.20 9.70 7.29
C ARG A 15 28.56 10.17 8.70
N PRO A 16 28.05 9.50 9.75
CA PRO A 16 28.49 9.79 11.13
C PRO A 16 30.01 9.65 11.22
N GLN A 17 30.68 10.62 11.87
CA GLN A 17 32.12 10.51 12.13
C GLN A 17 32.32 9.35 13.10
N ARG A 18 32.80 8.21 12.59
CA ARG A 18 33.10 7.01 13.39
C ARG A 18 34.52 7.11 13.98
N ARG A 19 34.64 6.76 15.26
CA ARG A 19 35.93 6.49 15.87
C ARG A 19 36.46 5.15 15.36
N GLU A 20 37.73 5.07 15.04
CA GLU A 20 38.37 3.77 14.77
C GLU A 20 38.42 2.97 16.06
N ILE A 21 37.72 1.85 16.09
CA ILE A 21 37.68 0.89 17.18
C ILE A 21 38.18 -0.43 16.60
N PRO A 22 39.12 -1.13 17.28
CA PRO A 22 39.62 -2.42 16.81
C PRO A 22 38.51 -3.46 16.73
N VAL A 23 38.57 -4.32 15.71
CA VAL A 23 37.66 -5.46 15.56
C VAL A 23 37.91 -6.44 16.70
N LEU A 24 36.84 -6.86 17.36
CA LEU A 24 36.91 -7.88 18.41
C LEU A 24 36.28 -9.18 17.90
N GLU A 25 37.03 -10.28 18.03
CA GLU A 25 36.46 -11.59 17.79
C GLU A 25 35.80 -12.07 19.09
N ALA A 26 34.54 -11.66 19.30
CA ALA A 26 33.78 -12.10 20.47
C ALA A 26 33.48 -13.60 20.37
N ASP A 27 33.64 -14.29 21.51
CA ASP A 27 33.26 -15.70 21.60
C ASP A 27 31.74 -15.88 21.49
N ALA A 28 31.32 -16.93 20.78
CA ALA A 28 29.89 -17.20 20.51
C ALA A 28 29.09 -17.47 21.80
N ALA A 29 29.72 -17.92 22.87
CA ALA A 29 29.05 -18.24 24.12
C ALA A 29 28.93 -17.04 25.07
N SER A 30 29.91 -16.15 25.10
CA SER A 30 29.96 -15.00 26.03
C SER A 30 29.47 -13.70 25.40
N GLY A 31 29.64 -13.54 24.10
CA GLY A 31 29.32 -12.31 23.38
C GLY A 31 30.16 -11.11 23.81
N LEU A 32 29.70 -9.90 23.53
CA LEU A 32 30.31 -8.65 24.00
C LEU A 32 29.90 -8.37 25.45
N SER A 33 30.82 -7.78 26.24
CA SER A 33 30.42 -7.20 27.52
C SER A 33 29.62 -5.90 27.33
N ALA A 34 28.81 -5.53 28.33
CA ALA A 34 28.02 -4.29 28.29
C ALA A 34 28.92 -3.05 28.05
N ALA A 35 30.13 -3.01 28.63
CA ALA A 35 31.08 -1.92 28.43
C ALA A 35 31.60 -1.86 26.98
N GLN A 36 31.94 -3.01 26.39
CA GLN A 36 32.40 -3.11 25.01
C GLN A 36 31.26 -2.73 23.98
N ALA A 37 30.03 -3.12 24.28
CA ALA A 37 28.88 -2.74 23.46
C ALA A 37 28.62 -1.22 23.52
N GLN A 38 28.75 -0.63 24.73
CA GLN A 38 28.59 0.83 24.91
C GLN A 38 29.70 1.62 24.20
N GLU A 39 30.94 1.15 24.25
CA GLU A 39 32.06 1.77 23.54
C GLU A 39 31.83 1.83 22.03
N ARG A 40 31.26 0.77 21.46
CA ARG A 40 30.92 0.72 20.03
C ARG A 40 29.75 1.64 19.70
N LEU A 41 28.77 1.72 20.58
CA LEU A 41 27.63 2.64 20.42
C LEU A 41 28.12 4.10 20.43
N ASP A 42 28.95 4.48 21.40
CA ASP A 42 29.53 5.82 21.53
C ASP A 42 30.49 6.15 20.36
N GLY A 43 31.10 5.11 19.78
CA GLY A 43 31.94 5.21 18.58
C GLY A 43 31.16 5.34 17.25
N GLY A 44 29.83 5.25 17.28
CA GLY A 44 28.97 5.33 16.10
C GLY A 44 28.94 4.05 15.25
N TRP A 45 29.21 2.89 15.86
CA TRP A 45 29.17 1.56 15.24
C TRP A 45 27.87 0.81 15.55
N ASP A 46 26.79 1.54 15.70
CA ASP A 46 25.43 1.01 15.84
C ASP A 46 24.82 0.60 14.48
N ASN A 47 23.85 -0.30 14.55
CA ASN A 47 23.07 -0.71 13.38
C ASN A 47 21.84 0.19 13.19
N ALA A 48 22.00 1.50 13.48
CA ALA A 48 20.94 2.45 13.19
C ALA A 48 20.57 2.35 11.70
N PRO A 49 19.28 2.19 11.38
CA PRO A 49 18.86 2.13 9.99
C PRO A 49 19.35 3.41 9.31
N VAL A 50 19.98 3.25 8.16
CA VAL A 50 20.20 4.39 7.26
C VAL A 50 18.81 4.82 6.87
N GLU A 51 18.26 5.70 7.70
CA GLU A 51 17.00 6.31 7.37
C GLU A 51 17.11 6.79 5.92
N SER A 52 16.11 6.41 5.10
CA SER A 52 15.67 7.43 4.16
C SER A 52 15.48 8.66 5.04
N PRO A 53 16.27 9.71 4.94
CA PRO A 53 16.02 10.90 5.72
C PRO A 53 14.57 11.24 5.42
N GLY A 54 13.68 10.94 6.36
CA GLY A 54 12.35 11.46 6.31
C GLY A 54 12.61 12.94 6.12
N ALA A 55 12.11 13.52 4.99
CA ALA A 55 12.52 14.84 4.51
C ALA A 55 12.76 15.75 5.72
N SER A 56 13.92 16.35 5.84
CA SER A 56 14.26 17.23 6.96
C SER A 56 13.23 18.35 7.03
N VAL A 57 13.03 18.97 8.18
CA VAL A 57 12.09 20.11 8.28
C VAL A 57 12.39 21.18 7.22
N ARG A 58 13.66 21.40 6.93
CA ARG A 58 14.09 22.33 5.86
C ARG A 58 13.67 21.86 4.46
N GLU A 59 13.81 20.56 4.18
CA GLU A 59 13.38 19.98 2.90
C GLU A 59 11.86 20.01 2.74
N ILE A 60 11.11 19.75 3.81
CA ILE A 60 9.65 19.87 3.81
C ILE A 60 9.23 21.29 3.47
N ILE A 61 9.84 22.29 4.12
CA ILE A 61 9.56 23.69 3.84
C ILE A 61 9.97 24.03 2.39
N ALA A 62 11.19 23.69 1.98
CA ALA A 62 11.67 23.95 0.63
C ALA A 62 10.79 23.32 -0.45
N LYS A 63 10.36 22.06 -0.27
CA LYS A 63 9.49 21.33 -1.20
C LYS A 63 8.11 22.00 -1.37
N ASN A 64 7.55 22.56 -0.31
CA ASN A 64 6.24 23.23 -0.36
C ASN A 64 6.34 24.69 -0.84
N VAL A 65 7.46 25.37 -0.61
CA VAL A 65 7.67 26.79 -1.00
C VAL A 65 8.17 26.88 -2.45
N PHE A 66 9.23 26.16 -2.79
CA PHE A 66 9.89 26.24 -4.10
C PHE A 66 9.31 25.26 -5.11
N THR A 67 8.01 25.41 -5.40
CA THR A 67 7.37 24.67 -6.49
C THR A 67 7.40 25.50 -7.78
N TYR A 68 7.35 24.83 -8.93
CA TYR A 68 7.26 25.50 -10.24
C TYR A 68 6.10 26.51 -10.30
N PHE A 69 4.92 26.15 -9.80
CA PHE A 69 3.78 27.06 -9.83
C PHE A 69 3.89 28.20 -8.84
N ASN A 70 4.43 27.98 -7.64
CA ASN A 70 4.66 29.09 -6.70
C ASN A 70 5.62 30.13 -7.30
N PHE A 71 6.69 29.66 -7.96
CA PHE A 71 7.59 30.57 -8.69
C PHE A 71 6.85 31.37 -9.77
N LEU A 72 6.01 30.69 -10.56
CA LEU A 72 5.20 31.34 -11.58
C LEU A 72 4.23 32.37 -10.97
N PHE A 73 3.54 32.03 -9.86
CA PHE A 73 2.65 32.97 -9.17
C PHE A 73 3.38 34.16 -8.60
N PHE A 74 4.56 34.00 -8.04
CA PHE A 74 5.36 35.14 -7.59
C PHE A 74 5.84 36.04 -8.75
N LEU A 75 6.18 35.43 -9.89
CA LEU A 75 6.50 36.19 -11.11
C LEU A 75 5.28 37.00 -11.59
N LEU A 76 4.11 36.39 -11.68
CA LEU A 76 2.86 37.04 -12.06
C LEU A 76 2.49 38.16 -11.08
N ALA A 77 2.68 37.95 -9.79
CA ALA A 77 2.47 38.96 -8.76
C ALA A 77 3.41 40.15 -8.95
N GLY A 78 4.68 39.92 -9.30
CA GLY A 78 5.61 40.98 -9.67
C GLY A 78 5.13 41.80 -10.85
N CYS A 79 4.56 41.16 -11.89
CA CYS A 79 3.96 41.89 -13.02
C CYS A 79 2.78 42.76 -12.59
N VAL A 80 1.87 42.21 -11.74
CA VAL A 80 0.69 42.96 -11.24
C VAL A 80 1.11 44.12 -10.34
N ILE A 81 2.13 43.95 -9.50
CA ILE A 81 2.71 45.02 -8.66
C ILE A 81 3.32 46.12 -9.53
N ALA A 82 4.04 45.76 -10.59
CA ALA A 82 4.69 46.71 -11.50
C ALA A 82 3.65 47.65 -12.17
N VAL A 83 2.46 47.15 -12.46
CA VAL A 83 1.37 47.98 -13.02
C VAL A 83 0.43 48.56 -11.94
N ARG A 84 0.79 48.46 -10.64
CA ARG A 84 0.08 49.03 -9.47
C ARG A 84 -1.37 48.54 -9.29
N GLN A 85 -1.72 47.35 -9.76
CA GLN A 85 -3.04 46.74 -9.67
C GLN A 85 -3.19 45.88 -8.40
N TRP A 86 -3.09 46.48 -7.21
CA TRP A 86 -3.00 45.78 -5.90
C TRP A 86 -4.14 44.83 -5.61
N LEU A 87 -5.40 45.15 -5.98
CA LEU A 87 -6.57 44.28 -5.75
C LEU A 87 -6.47 42.97 -6.51
N ASN A 88 -5.75 42.93 -7.61
CA ASN A 88 -5.54 41.71 -8.39
C ASN A 88 -4.51 40.75 -7.79
N LEU A 89 -3.89 41.07 -6.63
CA LEU A 89 -3.03 40.15 -5.86
C LEU A 89 -3.80 39.15 -4.98
N THR A 90 -5.13 39.23 -4.96
CA THR A 90 -5.96 38.31 -4.15
C THR A 90 -5.73 36.85 -4.44
N PHE A 91 -5.26 36.49 -5.64
CA PHE A 91 -4.88 35.09 -5.97
C PHE A 91 -3.71 34.57 -5.13
N LEU A 92 -2.88 35.41 -4.53
CA LEU A 92 -1.82 34.99 -3.62
C LEU A 92 -2.36 34.44 -2.29
N GLY A 93 -3.55 34.82 -1.86
CA GLY A 93 -4.19 34.31 -0.66
C GLY A 93 -4.27 32.77 -0.66
N PRO A 94 -4.93 32.14 -1.65
CA PRO A 94 -4.92 30.69 -1.81
C PRO A 94 -3.52 30.08 -1.89
N VAL A 95 -2.55 30.73 -2.55
CA VAL A 95 -1.17 30.23 -2.67
C VAL A 95 -0.51 30.14 -1.30
N PHE A 96 -0.56 31.20 -0.49
CA PHE A 96 -0.01 31.19 0.87
C PHE A 96 -0.74 30.19 1.79
N CYS A 97 -2.07 30.11 1.72
CA CYS A 97 -2.84 29.11 2.46
C CYS A 97 -2.40 27.69 2.09
N ASN A 98 -2.24 27.40 0.80
CA ASN A 98 -1.79 26.11 0.31
C ASN A 98 -0.38 25.76 0.80
N MET A 99 0.56 26.72 0.76
CA MET A 99 1.91 26.53 1.29
C MET A 99 1.90 26.22 2.80
N PHE A 100 1.17 27.00 3.57
CA PHE A 100 1.07 26.84 5.02
C PHE A 100 0.44 25.48 5.41
N ILE A 101 -0.70 25.15 4.79
CA ILE A 101 -1.39 23.88 5.01
C ILE A 101 -0.48 22.71 4.65
N GLY A 102 0.22 22.78 3.49
CA GLY A 102 1.15 21.75 3.05
C GLY A 102 2.29 21.50 4.04
N ILE A 103 2.93 22.57 4.52
CA ILE A 103 4.03 22.49 5.51
C ILE A 103 3.52 21.86 6.82
N VAL A 104 2.45 22.40 7.39
CA VAL A 104 1.89 21.90 8.67
C VAL A 104 1.50 20.42 8.57
N GLN A 105 0.94 20.04 7.45
CA GLN A 105 0.51 18.68 7.19
C GLN A 105 1.69 17.72 7.07
N ASP A 106 2.68 18.03 6.24
CA ASP A 106 3.86 17.17 6.05
C ASP A 106 4.62 16.98 7.38
N LEU A 107 4.68 18.02 8.22
CA LEU A 107 5.26 17.93 9.56
C LEU A 107 4.45 17.02 10.50
N ARG A 108 3.10 17.11 10.48
CA ARG A 108 2.24 16.22 11.27
C ARG A 108 2.36 14.76 10.87
N VAL A 109 2.46 14.50 9.56
CA VAL A 109 2.65 13.15 9.02
C VAL A 109 3.96 12.57 9.48
N LYS A 110 5.06 13.33 9.26
CA LYS A 110 6.39 12.93 9.72
C LYS A 110 6.34 12.48 11.17
N LYS A 111 5.81 13.32 12.07
CA LYS A 111 5.74 12.99 13.51
C LYS A 111 4.94 11.71 13.80
N LYS A 112 3.83 11.46 13.08
CA LYS A 112 3.01 10.24 13.29
C LYS A 112 3.65 8.98 12.70
N VAL A 113 4.20 9.07 11.50
CA VAL A 113 4.85 7.93 10.84
C VAL A 113 6.11 7.51 11.58
N ASP A 114 6.92 8.47 12.05
CA ASP A 114 8.11 8.17 12.85
C ASP A 114 7.73 7.42 14.15
N GLY A 115 6.64 7.81 14.83
CA GLY A 115 6.16 7.10 16.01
C GLY A 115 5.69 5.66 15.76
N LEU A 116 5.12 5.38 14.57
CA LEU A 116 4.69 4.02 14.21
C LEU A 116 5.84 3.12 13.78
N LYS A 117 6.86 3.67 13.11
CA LYS A 117 8.07 2.93 12.75
C LYS A 117 8.80 2.37 13.97
N ILE A 118 8.83 3.12 15.05
CA ILE A 118 9.42 2.67 16.33
C ILE A 118 8.68 1.42 16.86
N MET A 119 7.36 1.36 16.72
CA MET A 119 6.56 0.21 17.20
C MET A 119 6.71 -1.04 16.32
N ALA A 120 7.13 -0.89 15.08
CA ALA A 120 7.32 -1.97 14.11
C ALA A 120 8.80 -2.34 13.90
N ALA A 121 9.71 -1.79 14.72
CA ALA A 121 11.14 -2.07 14.62
C ALA A 121 11.42 -3.58 14.83
N PRO A 122 12.17 -4.23 13.94
CA PRO A 122 12.53 -5.64 14.09
C PRO A 122 13.41 -5.82 15.33
N LYS A 123 13.14 -6.90 16.08
CA LYS A 123 13.93 -7.30 17.25
C LYS A 123 14.86 -8.44 16.86
N CYS A 124 16.02 -8.47 17.48
CA CYS A 124 17.04 -9.51 17.28
C CYS A 124 17.55 -10.02 18.62
N ARG A 125 17.84 -11.30 18.69
CA ARG A 125 18.47 -11.93 19.85
C ARG A 125 19.98 -11.73 19.73
N ALA A 126 20.60 -11.16 20.75
CA ALA A 126 22.05 -11.00 20.83
C ALA A 126 22.59 -11.59 22.15
N VAL A 127 23.78 -12.16 22.10
CA VAL A 127 24.46 -12.65 23.29
C VAL A 127 25.35 -11.52 23.82
N ARG A 128 25.09 -11.10 25.07
CA ARG A 128 25.90 -10.13 25.79
C ARG A 128 26.12 -10.58 27.23
N ASP A 129 27.33 -10.46 27.75
CA ASP A 129 27.70 -10.93 29.10
C ASP A 129 27.26 -12.40 29.37
N GLY A 130 27.32 -13.27 28.35
CA GLY A 130 26.91 -14.68 28.43
C GLY A 130 25.42 -14.92 28.53
N GLN A 131 24.59 -13.88 28.33
CA GLN A 131 23.12 -13.97 28.33
C GLN A 131 22.54 -13.59 26.98
N THR A 132 21.51 -14.32 26.55
CA THR A 132 20.76 -13.95 25.34
C THR A 132 19.74 -12.87 25.68
N VAL A 133 19.93 -11.69 25.10
CA VAL A 133 19.07 -10.51 25.31
C VAL A 133 18.33 -10.18 24.00
N MET A 134 17.06 -9.82 24.11
CA MET A 134 16.27 -9.33 22.97
C MET A 134 16.49 -7.82 22.82
N LEU A 135 17.09 -7.40 21.70
CA LEU A 135 17.39 -6.00 21.38
C LEU A 135 16.62 -5.55 20.14
N ASP A 136 16.33 -4.27 20.06
CA ASP A 136 15.91 -3.68 18.79
C ASP A 136 17.07 -3.75 17.79
N ALA A 137 16.80 -4.09 16.52
CA ALA A 137 17.87 -4.23 15.52
C ALA A 137 18.75 -2.98 15.37
N ALA A 138 18.22 -1.80 15.68
CA ALA A 138 18.96 -0.55 15.68
C ALA A 138 19.99 -0.43 16.84
N GLN A 139 19.81 -1.20 17.92
CA GLN A 139 20.69 -1.20 19.10
C GLN A 139 21.83 -2.21 19.02
N LEU A 140 21.83 -3.02 17.96
CA LEU A 140 22.94 -3.91 17.66
C LEU A 140 24.16 -3.09 17.27
N VAL A 141 25.34 -3.58 17.64
CA VAL A 141 26.61 -2.92 17.33
C VAL A 141 27.54 -3.87 16.55
N ARG A 142 28.56 -3.31 15.91
CA ARG A 142 29.59 -4.13 15.27
C ARG A 142 30.23 -5.07 16.30
N ASP A 143 30.51 -6.30 15.89
CA ASP A 143 31.08 -7.40 16.66
C ASP A 143 30.09 -8.04 17.69
N ASP A 144 28.83 -7.62 17.77
CA ASP A 144 27.79 -8.36 18.52
C ASP A 144 27.62 -9.78 17.96
N ILE A 145 27.36 -10.73 18.85
CA ILE A 145 26.97 -12.10 18.49
C ILE A 145 25.42 -12.15 18.42
N ALA A 146 24.87 -12.22 17.22
CA ALA A 146 23.45 -12.38 17.00
C ALA A 146 23.08 -13.86 16.86
N VAL A 147 21.93 -14.25 17.42
CA VAL A 147 21.38 -15.61 17.33
C VAL A 147 20.22 -15.60 16.35
N PHE A 148 20.35 -16.35 15.27
CA PHE A 148 19.36 -16.45 14.21
C PHE A 148 18.68 -17.81 14.21
N SER A 149 17.36 -17.81 14.05
CA SER A 149 16.48 -18.99 13.96
C SER A 149 15.56 -18.89 12.74
N PRO A 150 14.87 -19.94 12.35
CA PRO A 150 13.95 -19.93 11.21
C PRO A 150 12.94 -18.78 11.30
N GLY A 151 12.81 -17.99 10.22
CA GLY A 151 11.95 -16.82 10.15
C GLY A 151 12.60 -15.50 10.56
N ASP A 152 13.81 -15.52 11.15
CA ASP A 152 14.54 -14.31 11.49
C ASP A 152 15.17 -13.68 10.23
N GLN A 153 15.09 -12.35 10.15
CA GLN A 153 15.82 -11.58 9.15
C GLN A 153 17.19 -11.18 9.70
N ILE A 154 18.20 -11.24 8.85
CA ILE A 154 19.57 -10.81 9.16
C ILE A 154 19.62 -9.29 9.07
N PRO A 155 19.78 -8.55 10.21
CA PRO A 155 19.64 -7.09 10.24
C PRO A 155 20.91 -6.35 9.79
N ALA A 156 22.05 -7.01 9.79
CA ALA A 156 23.38 -6.46 9.46
C ALA A 156 24.21 -7.57 8.82
N ASP A 157 25.24 -7.23 8.05
CA ASP A 157 26.12 -8.25 7.50
C ASP A 157 26.89 -8.95 8.64
N ALA A 158 26.97 -10.27 8.58
CA ALA A 158 27.55 -11.07 9.66
C ALA A 158 28.39 -12.23 9.10
N VAL A 159 29.16 -12.86 9.99
CA VAL A 159 29.89 -14.11 9.70
C VAL A 159 29.43 -15.15 10.73
N VAL A 160 29.07 -16.34 10.25
CA VAL A 160 28.65 -17.44 11.11
C VAL A 160 29.80 -17.83 12.03
N ALA A 161 29.58 -17.77 13.35
CA ALA A 161 30.56 -18.15 14.38
C ALA A 161 30.33 -19.60 14.83
N ALA A 162 29.09 -20.03 14.99
CA ALA A 162 28.70 -21.37 15.40
C ALA A 162 27.35 -21.79 14.85
N GLY A 163 27.14 -23.10 14.66
CA GLY A 163 25.90 -23.66 14.14
C GLY A 163 25.86 -23.70 12.60
N GLU A 164 24.74 -24.19 12.04
CA GLU A 164 24.50 -24.27 10.60
C GLU A 164 23.08 -23.82 10.33
N CYS A 165 22.91 -22.98 9.33
CA CYS A 165 21.58 -22.52 8.90
C CYS A 165 21.45 -22.47 7.38
N ARG A 166 20.22 -22.57 6.88
CA ARG A 166 19.90 -22.31 5.48
C ARG A 166 19.28 -20.94 5.38
N VAL A 167 19.83 -20.12 4.49
CA VAL A 167 19.37 -18.75 4.25
C VAL A 167 18.84 -18.59 2.84
N ASN A 168 17.84 -17.76 2.69
CA ASN A 168 17.35 -17.32 1.38
C ASN A 168 17.81 -15.89 1.17
N GLU A 169 18.58 -15.68 0.11
CA GLU A 169 19.13 -14.38 -0.27
C GLU A 169 18.34 -13.71 -1.39
N ALA A 170 17.15 -14.24 -1.77
CA ALA A 170 16.36 -13.73 -2.89
C ALA A 170 15.99 -12.25 -2.81
N LEU A 171 15.85 -11.72 -1.60
CA LEU A 171 15.56 -10.30 -1.37
C LEU A 171 16.72 -9.39 -1.74
N VAL A 172 17.93 -9.95 -1.78
CA VAL A 172 19.20 -9.23 -1.92
C VAL A 172 19.81 -9.49 -3.28
N THR A 173 19.89 -10.77 -3.69
CA THR A 173 20.51 -11.21 -4.93
C THR A 173 19.51 -11.39 -6.08
N GLY A 174 18.24 -11.59 -5.78
CA GLY A 174 17.19 -11.96 -6.75
C GLY A 174 17.09 -13.46 -7.03
N GLU A 175 18.01 -14.28 -6.50
CA GLU A 175 18.02 -15.73 -6.67
C GLU A 175 17.29 -16.41 -5.51
N ALA A 176 16.34 -17.30 -5.83
CA ALA A 176 15.46 -17.89 -4.84
C ALA A 176 16.01 -19.14 -4.15
N ASP A 177 17.22 -19.57 -4.50
CA ASP A 177 17.83 -20.79 -3.98
C ASP A 177 18.24 -20.66 -2.51
N GLU A 178 17.96 -21.70 -1.74
CA GLU A 178 18.38 -21.78 -0.35
C GLU A 178 19.86 -22.15 -0.26
N ILE A 179 20.67 -21.32 0.40
CA ILE A 179 22.10 -21.50 0.56
C ILE A 179 22.40 -21.99 1.98
N VAL A 180 23.13 -23.09 2.10
CA VAL A 180 23.62 -23.58 3.40
C VAL A 180 24.81 -22.73 3.83
N LYS A 181 24.77 -22.18 5.04
CA LYS A 181 25.84 -21.39 5.67
C LYS A 181 26.40 -22.12 6.88
N LYS A 182 27.72 -22.25 6.90
CA LYS A 182 28.51 -22.93 7.94
C LYS A 182 29.44 -21.95 8.66
N PRO A 183 30.04 -22.31 9.78
CA PRO A 183 31.01 -21.43 10.45
C PRO A 183 32.09 -20.90 9.49
N GLY A 184 32.27 -19.56 9.47
CA GLY A 184 33.16 -18.86 8.56
C GLY A 184 32.45 -18.25 7.33
N ASP A 185 31.21 -18.69 6.98
CA ASP A 185 30.48 -18.14 5.84
C ASP A 185 29.84 -16.79 6.17
N GLN A 186 29.74 -15.94 5.13
CA GLN A 186 29.10 -14.63 5.25
C GLN A 186 27.58 -14.76 5.15
N LEU A 187 26.89 -13.99 6.00
CA LEU A 187 25.47 -13.71 5.99
C LEU A 187 25.27 -12.27 5.53
N LEU A 188 24.47 -12.08 4.50
CA LEU A 188 24.17 -10.74 3.98
C LEU A 188 22.95 -10.16 4.71
N SER A 189 23.04 -8.87 5.08
CA SER A 189 21.88 -8.14 5.60
C SER A 189 20.70 -8.20 4.62
N GLY A 190 19.48 -8.31 5.14
CA GLY A 190 18.27 -8.44 4.32
C GLY A 190 17.92 -9.87 3.89
N SER A 191 18.84 -10.83 3.97
CA SER A 191 18.50 -12.25 3.83
C SER A 191 17.75 -12.75 5.07
N PHE A 192 17.17 -13.94 4.98
CA PHE A 192 16.46 -14.53 6.12
C PHE A 192 16.75 -16.03 6.26
N VAL A 193 16.67 -16.49 7.51
CA VAL A 193 16.88 -17.90 7.83
C VAL A 193 15.62 -18.72 7.52
N VAL A 194 15.76 -19.76 6.69
CA VAL A 194 14.69 -20.66 6.32
C VAL A 194 14.62 -21.85 7.27
N SER A 195 15.76 -22.44 7.62
CA SER A 195 15.86 -23.59 8.51
C SER A 195 17.21 -23.65 9.21
N GLY A 196 17.30 -24.39 10.32
CA GLY A 196 18.48 -24.42 11.16
C GLY A 196 18.62 -23.19 12.06
N SER A 197 19.67 -23.17 12.91
CA SER A 197 19.98 -22.00 13.74
C SER A 197 21.49 -21.78 13.82
N CYS A 198 21.90 -20.52 13.88
CA CYS A 198 23.31 -20.17 13.97
C CYS A 198 23.52 -18.95 14.87
N CYS A 199 24.72 -18.89 15.46
CA CYS A 199 25.25 -17.69 16.09
C CYS A 199 26.20 -17.02 15.09
N ALA A 200 26.03 -15.73 14.83
CA ALA A 200 26.87 -15.01 13.87
C ALA A 200 27.36 -13.68 14.45
N ARG A 201 28.60 -13.34 14.17
CA ARG A 201 29.20 -12.07 14.54
C ARG A 201 28.91 -11.00 13.49
N LEU A 202 28.34 -9.87 13.91
CA LEU A 202 28.04 -8.75 13.04
C LEU A 202 29.33 -8.06 12.56
N THR A 203 29.50 -7.91 11.26
CA THR A 203 30.72 -7.35 10.65
C THR A 203 30.52 -5.96 10.08
N ALA A 204 29.38 -5.72 9.39
CA ALA A 204 29.05 -4.42 8.83
C ALA A 204 27.64 -4.01 9.26
N VAL A 205 27.55 -2.89 9.98
CA VAL A 205 26.32 -2.37 10.62
C VAL A 205 25.91 -1.03 10.03
N GLY A 206 24.64 -0.70 10.13
CA GLY A 206 24.10 0.60 9.71
C GLY A 206 24.34 0.88 8.22
N ALA A 207 24.98 2.02 7.91
CA ALA A 207 25.24 2.45 6.53
C ALA A 207 26.17 1.53 5.73
N ASP A 208 26.99 0.70 6.40
CA ASP A 208 27.95 -0.17 5.74
C ASP A 208 27.36 -1.53 5.40
N SER A 209 26.17 -1.88 5.89
CA SER A 209 25.49 -3.12 5.57
C SER A 209 25.13 -3.19 4.09
N PHE A 210 25.09 -4.38 3.52
CA PHE A 210 24.86 -4.61 2.09
C PHE A 210 23.52 -4.00 1.62
N VAL A 211 22.43 -4.22 2.36
CA VAL A 211 21.11 -3.66 2.03
C VAL A 211 21.10 -2.14 2.10
N SER A 212 21.79 -1.56 3.09
CA SER A 212 21.89 -0.10 3.23
C SER A 212 22.62 0.51 2.04
N ARG A 213 23.72 -0.09 1.60
CA ARG A 213 24.47 0.34 0.40
C ARG A 213 23.63 0.26 -0.86
N LEU A 214 22.94 -0.89 -1.10
CA LEU A 214 21.99 -1.05 -2.20
C LEU A 214 20.87 -0.01 -2.18
N THR A 215 20.33 0.27 -1.00
CA THR A 215 19.26 1.27 -0.83
C THR A 215 19.75 2.68 -1.17
N LEU A 216 20.97 3.04 -0.77
CA LEU A 216 21.59 4.33 -1.10
C LEU A 216 21.87 4.45 -2.61
N GLU A 217 22.36 3.40 -3.27
CA GLU A 217 22.57 3.36 -4.72
C GLU A 217 21.25 3.45 -5.50
N ALA A 218 20.23 2.72 -5.07
CA ALA A 218 18.89 2.78 -5.68
C ALA A 218 18.24 4.17 -5.57
N LYS A 219 18.51 4.91 -4.48
CA LYS A 219 18.03 6.30 -4.32
C LYS A 219 18.70 7.28 -5.27
N GLN A 220 19.96 7.05 -5.65
CA GLN A 220 20.65 7.90 -6.62
C GLN A 220 20.14 7.69 -8.05
N THR A 221 19.52 6.55 -8.34
CA THR A 221 19.15 6.14 -9.70
C THR A 221 17.69 6.38 -10.09
N GLY A 222 16.81 6.79 -9.20
CA GLY A 222 15.50 7.18 -9.70
C GLY A 222 14.26 6.89 -8.85
N SER A 223 13.21 7.43 -9.32
CA SER A 223 11.88 7.61 -8.82
C SER A 223 11.25 6.40 -8.14
N GLN A 224 10.73 6.63 -6.95
CA GLN A 224 9.76 5.74 -6.32
C GLN A 224 8.56 5.52 -7.27
N PRO A 225 8.00 4.30 -7.36
CA PRO A 225 6.81 4.04 -8.16
C PRO A 225 5.64 4.88 -7.61
N GLN A 226 5.20 5.85 -8.40
CA GLN A 226 4.04 6.69 -8.07
C GLN A 226 2.75 5.95 -8.42
N SER A 227 1.69 6.13 -7.60
CA SER A 227 0.35 5.63 -7.91
C SER A 227 -0.17 6.13 -9.26
N GLU A 228 -1.12 5.41 -9.90
CA GLU A 228 -1.71 5.79 -11.19
C GLU A 228 -2.32 7.20 -11.11
N MET A 229 -3.03 7.49 -10.02
CA MET A 229 -3.65 8.78 -9.77
C MET A 229 -2.60 9.90 -9.68
N MET A 230 -1.56 9.73 -8.85
CA MET A 230 -0.50 10.74 -8.69
C MET A 230 0.27 10.96 -9.98
N ARG A 231 0.57 9.89 -10.73
CA ARG A 231 1.22 9.98 -12.05
C ARG A 231 0.37 10.77 -13.05
N SER A 232 -0.94 10.48 -13.08
CA SER A 232 -1.88 11.16 -13.96
C SER A 232 -2.02 12.64 -13.62
N LEU A 233 -2.09 12.99 -12.33
CA LEU A 233 -2.12 14.38 -11.87
C LEU A 233 -0.82 15.11 -12.17
N THR A 234 0.33 14.50 -11.89
CA THR A 234 1.65 15.10 -12.20
C THR A 234 1.83 15.32 -13.70
N SER A 235 1.35 14.38 -14.54
CA SER A 235 1.36 14.54 -16.00
C SER A 235 0.48 15.72 -16.44
N LEU A 236 -0.74 15.82 -15.93
CA LEU A 236 -1.64 16.95 -16.21
C LEU A 236 -1.00 18.29 -15.84
N ILE A 237 -0.43 18.38 -14.64
CA ILE A 237 0.24 19.57 -14.13
C ILE A 237 1.43 19.98 -15.02
N LYS A 238 2.25 19.01 -15.45
CA LYS A 238 3.37 19.25 -16.37
C LYS A 238 2.89 19.80 -17.73
N TRP A 239 1.85 19.21 -18.31
CA TRP A 239 1.28 19.67 -19.58
C TRP A 239 0.70 21.09 -19.47
N ILE A 240 -0.06 21.38 -18.42
CA ILE A 240 -0.58 22.73 -18.16
C ILE A 240 0.58 23.71 -18.00
N GLY A 241 1.58 23.38 -17.18
CA GLY A 241 2.75 24.23 -16.96
C GLY A 241 3.53 24.55 -18.23
N PHE A 242 3.65 23.59 -19.16
CA PHE A 242 4.29 23.80 -20.45
C PHE A 242 3.47 24.72 -21.37
N LEU A 243 2.14 24.55 -21.40
CA LEU A 243 1.25 25.28 -22.31
C LEU A 243 0.95 26.72 -21.83
N VAL A 244 0.93 26.97 -20.52
CA VAL A 244 0.52 28.25 -19.93
C VAL A 244 1.47 29.39 -20.32
N ILE A 245 2.79 29.17 -20.35
CA ILE A 245 3.78 30.21 -20.65
C ILE A 245 3.65 30.74 -22.08
N PRO A 246 3.72 29.89 -23.15
CA PRO A 246 3.59 30.40 -24.50
C PRO A 246 2.19 31.00 -24.77
N LEU A 247 1.13 30.44 -24.23
CA LEU A 247 -0.21 30.95 -24.39
C LEU A 247 -0.36 32.32 -23.71
N GLY A 248 0.19 32.50 -22.51
CA GLY A 248 0.20 33.77 -21.80
C GLY A 248 0.98 34.86 -22.57
N ALA A 249 2.14 34.53 -23.14
CA ALA A 249 2.92 35.44 -23.95
C ALA A 249 2.14 35.93 -25.20
N VAL A 250 1.49 34.99 -25.91
CA VAL A 250 0.66 35.35 -27.09
C VAL A 250 -0.56 36.15 -26.69
N MET A 251 -1.21 35.84 -25.56
CA MET A 251 -2.33 36.63 -25.01
C MET A 251 -1.89 38.05 -24.68
N PHE A 252 -0.74 38.24 -24.01
CA PHE A 252 -0.20 39.59 -23.72
C PHE A 252 0.08 40.37 -25.00
N ILE A 253 0.74 39.77 -26.00
CA ILE A 253 1.02 40.38 -27.30
C ILE A 253 -0.28 40.82 -27.98
N LYS A 254 -1.29 39.98 -27.98
CA LYS A 254 -2.61 40.29 -28.56
C LYS A 254 -3.26 41.48 -27.85
N GLU A 255 -3.38 41.44 -26.51
CA GLU A 255 -4.01 42.52 -25.73
C GLU A 255 -3.28 43.84 -25.90
N TYR A 256 -1.93 43.85 -25.85
CA TYR A 256 -1.15 45.08 -25.91
C TYR A 256 -0.96 45.62 -27.34
N LEU A 257 -0.66 44.75 -28.34
CA LEU A 257 -0.32 45.22 -29.70
C LEU A 257 -1.56 45.30 -30.63
N TRP A 258 -2.49 44.32 -30.52
CA TRP A 258 -3.63 44.27 -31.44
C TRP A 258 -4.83 45.03 -30.92
N LEU A 259 -5.21 44.79 -29.65
CA LEU A 259 -6.34 45.49 -29.03
C LEU A 259 -5.94 46.88 -28.52
N LYS A 260 -4.61 47.20 -28.48
CA LYS A 260 -4.08 48.47 -27.99
C LYS A 260 -4.58 48.82 -26.57
N SER A 261 -4.85 47.81 -25.76
CA SER A 261 -5.25 48.01 -24.38
C SER A 261 -4.17 48.66 -23.55
N PRO A 262 -4.49 49.48 -22.53
CA PRO A 262 -3.51 49.97 -21.57
C PRO A 262 -2.67 48.82 -21.01
N ILE A 263 -1.39 49.08 -20.75
CA ILE A 263 -0.46 48.02 -20.28
C ILE A 263 -0.95 47.36 -18.98
N ALA A 264 -1.63 48.13 -18.11
CA ALA A 264 -2.21 47.60 -16.87
C ALA A 264 -3.31 46.57 -17.14
N ASP A 265 -4.19 46.83 -18.11
CA ASP A 265 -5.29 45.93 -18.48
C ASP A 265 -4.77 44.70 -19.23
N ALA A 266 -3.80 44.90 -20.15
CA ALA A 266 -3.17 43.79 -20.85
C ALA A 266 -2.44 42.82 -19.89
N VAL A 267 -1.72 43.35 -18.88
CA VAL A 267 -1.09 42.50 -17.83
C VAL A 267 -2.16 41.79 -16.99
N THR A 268 -3.17 42.52 -16.53
CA THR A 268 -4.22 41.98 -15.66
C THR A 268 -5.02 40.87 -16.34
N SER A 269 -5.44 41.04 -17.59
CA SER A 269 -6.14 40.06 -18.41
C SER A 269 -5.29 38.80 -18.64
N THR A 270 -4.00 39.01 -18.99
CA THR A 270 -3.05 37.91 -19.19
C THR A 270 -2.84 37.13 -17.91
N VAL A 271 -2.58 37.81 -16.77
CA VAL A 271 -2.44 37.16 -15.45
C VAL A 271 -3.71 36.46 -15.07
N GLY A 272 -4.88 37.03 -15.28
CA GLY A 272 -6.18 36.38 -15.07
C GLY A 272 -6.31 35.05 -15.86
N SER A 273 -5.98 35.11 -17.15
CA SER A 273 -5.99 33.90 -18.01
C SER A 273 -5.04 32.82 -17.48
N ILE A 274 -3.81 33.14 -17.15
CA ILE A 274 -2.81 32.20 -16.63
C ILE A 274 -3.25 31.62 -15.29
N VAL A 275 -3.65 32.46 -14.32
CA VAL A 275 -4.14 32.01 -13.01
C VAL A 275 -5.38 31.12 -13.14
N GLY A 276 -6.25 31.44 -14.11
CA GLY A 276 -7.43 30.61 -14.42
C GLY A 276 -7.09 29.19 -14.89
N MET A 277 -6.02 29.02 -15.65
CA MET A 277 -5.61 27.72 -16.21
C MET A 277 -4.87 26.83 -15.20
N ILE A 278 -4.27 27.38 -14.14
CA ILE A 278 -3.51 26.60 -13.16
C ILE A 278 -4.45 25.95 -12.13
N PRO A 279 -4.36 24.62 -11.91
CA PRO A 279 -5.17 23.93 -10.90
C PRO A 279 -4.60 24.13 -9.49
N GLU A 280 -4.76 25.33 -8.95
CA GLU A 280 -4.31 25.69 -7.61
C GLU A 280 -4.89 24.75 -6.55
N GLY A 281 -4.05 24.20 -5.70
CA GLY A 281 -4.49 23.38 -4.57
C GLY A 281 -4.91 21.94 -4.90
N LEU A 282 -5.04 21.53 -6.17
CA LEU A 282 -5.39 20.15 -6.51
C LEU A 282 -4.35 19.15 -5.99
N TYR A 283 -3.07 19.45 -6.14
CA TYR A 283 -1.98 18.62 -5.64
C TYR A 283 -2.00 18.54 -4.10
N LEU A 284 -2.15 19.71 -3.45
CA LEU A 284 -2.25 19.80 -2.00
C LEU A 284 -3.44 19.01 -1.47
N LEU A 285 -4.63 19.17 -2.05
CA LEU A 285 -5.84 18.47 -1.63
C LEU A 285 -5.68 16.94 -1.76
N THR A 286 -5.04 16.50 -2.84
CA THR A 286 -4.76 15.07 -3.06
C THR A 286 -3.80 14.53 -1.99
N SER A 287 -2.72 15.24 -1.73
CA SER A 287 -1.77 14.93 -0.66
C SER A 287 -2.46 14.92 0.71
N LEU A 288 -3.28 15.96 0.99
CA LEU A 288 -4.07 16.06 2.23
C LEU A 288 -4.98 14.85 2.44
N ALA A 289 -5.70 14.43 1.41
CA ALA A 289 -6.62 13.30 1.49
C ALA A 289 -5.90 11.98 1.76
N LEU A 290 -4.78 11.74 1.06
CA LEU A 290 -3.93 10.55 1.28
C LEU A 290 -3.36 10.51 2.69
N VAL A 291 -2.82 11.62 3.16
CA VAL A 291 -2.24 11.75 4.49
C VAL A 291 -3.29 11.57 5.58
N ALA A 292 -4.44 12.22 5.45
CA ALA A 292 -5.55 12.03 6.39
C ALA A 292 -5.98 10.56 6.46
N SER A 293 -5.90 9.83 5.35
CA SER A 293 -6.14 8.39 5.28
C SER A 293 -5.09 7.60 6.06
N VAL A 294 -3.80 7.87 5.82
CA VAL A 294 -2.71 7.23 6.58
C VAL A 294 -2.88 7.44 8.09
N ILE A 295 -3.23 8.67 8.51
CA ILE A 295 -3.46 8.97 9.94
C ILE A 295 -4.66 8.18 10.48
N ARG A 296 -5.76 8.05 9.73
CA ARG A 296 -6.93 7.26 10.15
C ARG A 296 -6.61 5.77 10.22
N LEU A 297 -5.85 5.23 9.26
CA LEU A 297 -5.39 3.85 9.28
C LEU A 297 -4.43 3.60 10.45
N ALA A 298 -3.51 4.53 10.70
CA ALA A 298 -2.60 4.47 11.84
C ALA A 298 -3.34 4.43 13.19
N ASN A 299 -4.41 5.23 13.35
CA ASN A 299 -5.26 5.19 14.53
C ASN A 299 -6.01 3.85 14.69
N ARG A 300 -6.14 3.08 13.60
CA ARG A 300 -6.68 1.71 13.59
C ARG A 300 -5.59 0.64 13.61
N ARG A 301 -4.42 0.96 14.14
CA ARG A 301 -3.29 0.02 14.25
C ARG A 301 -2.88 -0.61 12.92
N THR A 302 -3.01 0.15 11.83
CA THR A 302 -2.58 -0.27 10.49
C THR A 302 -1.43 0.61 10.04
N LEU A 303 -0.25 0.03 9.87
CA LEU A 303 0.94 0.70 9.36
C LEU A 303 0.94 0.64 7.82
N VAL A 304 1.13 1.76 7.17
CA VAL A 304 1.22 1.88 5.72
C VAL A 304 2.63 2.30 5.36
N HIS A 305 3.36 1.44 4.65
CA HIS A 305 4.71 1.70 4.17
C HIS A 305 4.71 2.50 2.86
N ASP A 306 3.73 2.22 1.96
CA ASP A 306 3.56 2.92 0.69
C ASP A 306 2.16 3.50 0.56
N MET A 307 2.07 4.83 0.38
CA MET A 307 0.79 5.52 0.19
C MET A 307 0.08 5.13 -1.12
N GLY A 308 0.84 4.70 -2.14
CA GLY A 308 0.29 4.26 -3.42
C GLY A 308 -0.57 3.00 -3.30
N CYS A 309 -0.27 2.14 -2.32
CA CYS A 309 -1.03 0.92 -2.11
C CYS A 309 -2.48 1.18 -1.64
N ILE A 310 -2.76 2.33 -1.00
CA ILE A 310 -4.12 2.71 -0.61
C ILE A 310 -5.01 2.86 -1.85
N GLU A 311 -4.47 3.48 -2.90
CA GLU A 311 -5.15 3.57 -4.19
C GLU A 311 -5.38 2.19 -4.80
N THR A 312 -4.33 1.38 -4.85
CA THR A 312 -4.35 0.04 -5.43
C THR A 312 -5.37 -0.85 -4.71
N LEU A 313 -5.35 -0.83 -3.38
CA LEU A 313 -6.27 -1.63 -2.56
C LEU A 313 -7.74 -1.27 -2.79
N ALA A 314 -8.04 0.00 -3.01
CA ALA A 314 -9.40 0.45 -3.33
C ALA A 314 -9.93 -0.10 -4.67
N ARG A 315 -9.02 -0.48 -5.59
CA ARG A 315 -9.31 -1.03 -6.93
C ARG A 315 -9.20 -2.55 -7.00
N VAL A 316 -8.75 -3.20 -5.92
CA VAL A 316 -8.57 -4.66 -5.87
C VAL A 316 -9.85 -5.38 -6.29
N ASP A 317 -9.72 -6.31 -7.21
CA ASP A 317 -10.77 -7.21 -7.67
C ASP A 317 -10.47 -8.68 -7.34
N THR A 318 -9.23 -8.99 -6.95
CA THR A 318 -8.79 -10.33 -6.56
C THR A 318 -7.95 -10.25 -5.28
N LEU A 319 -8.39 -10.95 -4.23
CA LEU A 319 -7.71 -11.06 -2.95
C LEU A 319 -7.14 -12.47 -2.82
N CYS A 320 -5.83 -12.60 -2.86
CA CYS A 320 -5.11 -13.83 -2.55
C CYS A 320 -4.80 -13.88 -1.06
N VAL A 321 -5.15 -14.96 -0.40
CA VAL A 321 -4.92 -15.15 1.03
C VAL A 321 -4.14 -16.43 1.28
N ASP A 322 -3.16 -16.38 2.18
CA ASP A 322 -2.61 -17.61 2.75
C ASP A 322 -3.57 -18.19 3.79
N LYS A 323 -3.52 -19.50 4.02
CA LYS A 323 -4.38 -20.18 5.00
C LYS A 323 -3.94 -19.83 6.42
N THR A 324 -2.69 -20.13 6.74
CA THR A 324 -2.14 -20.08 8.09
C THR A 324 -1.91 -18.61 8.50
N GLY A 325 -2.21 -18.26 9.76
CA GLY A 325 -2.02 -16.91 10.28
C GLY A 325 -2.97 -15.85 9.69
N THR A 326 -3.60 -16.10 8.53
CA THR A 326 -4.56 -15.20 7.87
C THR A 326 -6.01 -15.67 8.06
N ILE A 327 -6.41 -16.81 7.46
CA ILE A 327 -7.76 -17.39 7.64
C ILE A 327 -7.88 -18.01 9.02
N THR A 328 -6.81 -18.67 9.46
CA THR A 328 -6.71 -19.31 10.76
C THR A 328 -5.85 -18.51 11.71
N GLU A 329 -5.99 -18.82 13.01
CA GLU A 329 -5.06 -18.34 14.01
C GLU A 329 -3.65 -18.91 13.75
N PRO A 330 -2.57 -18.17 14.08
CA PRO A 330 -1.21 -18.66 13.87
C PRO A 330 -0.86 -19.83 14.79
N LYS A 331 -1.58 -19.99 15.92
CA LYS A 331 -1.34 -21.05 16.90
C LYS A 331 -2.08 -22.31 16.51
N MET A 332 -1.35 -23.41 16.38
CA MET A 332 -1.90 -24.75 16.23
C MET A 332 -2.37 -25.31 17.58
N THR A 333 -3.44 -26.12 17.59
CA THR A 333 -3.94 -26.82 18.78
C THR A 333 -4.09 -28.30 18.47
N VAL A 334 -3.87 -29.15 19.48
CA VAL A 334 -4.26 -30.56 19.40
C VAL A 334 -5.76 -30.62 19.66
N ASP A 335 -6.52 -31.18 18.71
CA ASP A 335 -7.98 -31.28 18.80
C ASP A 335 -8.39 -32.59 19.44
N ASP A 336 -7.76 -33.70 19.02
CA ASP A 336 -8.13 -35.04 19.51
C ASP A 336 -6.98 -36.03 19.31
N ILE A 337 -7.08 -37.19 19.98
CA ILE A 337 -6.18 -38.32 19.87
C ILE A 337 -7.01 -39.56 19.54
N VAL A 338 -6.70 -40.20 18.41
CA VAL A 338 -7.38 -41.41 17.98
C VAL A 338 -6.45 -42.59 18.20
N SER A 339 -6.71 -43.39 19.22
CA SER A 339 -5.96 -44.64 19.46
C SER A 339 -6.22 -45.65 18.33
N LEU A 340 -5.16 -46.24 17.82
CA LEU A 340 -5.20 -47.28 16.78
C LEU A 340 -5.12 -48.70 17.37
N GLN A 341 -4.68 -48.79 18.62
CA GLN A 341 -4.54 -50.05 19.38
C GLN A 341 -5.21 -49.93 20.74
N PRO A 342 -6.57 -49.73 20.81
CA PRO A 342 -7.26 -49.41 22.05
C PRO A 342 -7.24 -50.56 23.07
N ASP A 343 -7.09 -51.83 22.62
CA ASP A 343 -6.99 -52.99 23.50
C ASP A 343 -5.61 -53.11 24.19
N ARG A 344 -4.59 -52.43 23.66
CA ARG A 344 -3.20 -52.55 24.17
C ARG A 344 -2.68 -51.23 24.76
N TYR A 345 -3.13 -50.06 24.21
CA TYR A 345 -2.73 -48.74 24.65
C TYR A 345 -3.98 -47.87 24.84
N ILE A 346 -4.31 -47.60 26.10
CA ILE A 346 -5.42 -46.69 26.40
C ILE A 346 -5.00 -45.22 26.19
N ALA A 347 -5.96 -44.34 26.17
CA ALA A 347 -5.69 -42.91 25.89
C ALA A 347 -4.69 -42.27 26.88
N ASP A 348 -4.66 -42.74 28.13
CA ASP A 348 -3.74 -42.24 29.15
C ASP A 348 -2.29 -42.73 28.92
N ASP A 349 -2.09 -43.96 28.40
CA ASP A 349 -0.77 -44.46 28.00
C ASP A 349 -0.18 -43.59 26.86
N ILE A 350 -1.00 -43.30 25.85
CA ILE A 350 -0.60 -42.46 24.73
C ILE A 350 -0.23 -41.04 25.21
N ARG A 351 -0.98 -40.51 26.19
CA ARG A 351 -0.66 -39.20 26.80
C ARG A 351 0.66 -39.22 27.55
N MET A 352 0.97 -40.28 28.30
CA MET A 352 2.26 -40.41 28.99
C MET A 352 3.41 -40.52 28.00
N ILE A 353 3.30 -41.40 27.00
CA ILE A 353 4.31 -41.55 25.94
C ILE A 353 4.56 -40.20 25.24
N MET A 354 3.51 -39.51 24.90
CA MET A 354 3.61 -38.20 24.25
C MET A 354 4.20 -37.13 25.17
N ALA A 355 3.95 -37.16 26.48
CA ALA A 355 4.56 -36.24 27.44
C ALA A 355 6.07 -36.49 27.54
N ASP A 356 6.51 -37.75 27.64
CA ASP A 356 7.92 -38.13 27.61
C ASP A 356 8.59 -37.74 26.30
N TYR A 357 7.96 -38.02 25.15
CA TYR A 357 8.42 -37.65 23.81
C TYR A 357 8.66 -36.13 23.67
N VAL A 358 7.66 -35.33 24.08
CA VAL A 358 7.70 -33.87 23.96
C VAL A 358 8.73 -33.24 24.88
N CYS A 359 8.96 -33.84 26.07
CA CYS A 359 10.02 -33.39 26.99
C CYS A 359 11.44 -33.68 26.45
N ALA A 360 11.62 -34.80 25.77
CA ALA A 360 12.90 -35.19 25.20
C ALA A 360 13.30 -34.41 23.94
N MET A 361 12.30 -33.91 23.18
CA MET A 361 12.54 -33.20 21.93
C MET A 361 12.94 -31.72 22.15
N GLN A 362 13.96 -31.26 21.41
CA GLN A 362 14.42 -29.87 21.44
C GLN A 362 13.84 -28.98 20.30
N ASP A 363 12.98 -29.57 19.44
CA ASP A 363 12.36 -28.86 18.34
C ASP A 363 11.57 -27.64 18.84
N ASP A 364 11.76 -26.47 18.22
CA ASP A 364 11.05 -25.22 18.53
C ASP A 364 10.19 -24.80 17.34
N ASN A 365 9.33 -25.72 16.86
CA ASN A 365 8.38 -25.43 15.80
C ASN A 365 6.93 -25.39 16.35
N ASP A 366 6.01 -24.77 15.60
CA ASP A 366 4.61 -24.57 16.01
C ASP A 366 3.89 -25.87 16.36
N THR A 367 4.22 -26.96 15.67
CA THR A 367 3.65 -28.29 15.93
C THR A 367 4.11 -28.78 17.30
N MET A 368 5.41 -28.74 17.57
CA MET A 368 5.95 -29.18 18.87
C MET A 368 5.48 -28.25 20.00
N ALA A 369 5.37 -26.95 19.75
CA ALA A 369 4.80 -26.01 20.72
C ALA A 369 3.30 -26.30 21.03
N ALA A 370 2.53 -26.79 20.06
CA ALA A 370 1.16 -27.24 20.27
C ALA A 370 1.11 -28.52 21.09
N LEU A 371 1.97 -29.47 20.76
CA LEU A 371 2.09 -30.75 21.49
C LEU A 371 2.51 -30.49 22.95
N ARG A 372 3.54 -29.64 23.21
CA ARG A 372 3.96 -29.29 24.58
C ARG A 372 2.87 -28.63 25.41
N ARG A 373 2.01 -27.84 24.79
CA ARG A 373 0.85 -27.20 25.48
C ARG A 373 -0.25 -28.18 25.83
N TYR A 374 -0.42 -29.25 25.06
CA TYR A 374 -1.47 -30.22 25.27
C TYR A 374 -1.01 -31.34 26.18
N PHE A 375 0.18 -31.93 25.94
CA PHE A 375 0.76 -33.00 26.71
C PHE A 375 1.63 -32.42 27.84
N THR A 376 0.98 -31.91 28.88
CA THR A 376 1.63 -31.38 30.08
C THR A 376 1.77 -32.51 31.11
N GLY A 377 2.97 -33.05 31.27
CA GLY A 377 3.32 -34.05 32.27
C GLY A 377 4.77 -33.92 32.72
N GLN A 378 5.12 -34.46 33.90
CA GLN A 378 6.52 -34.66 34.26
C GLN A 378 7.02 -35.89 33.49
N SER A 379 8.16 -35.74 32.80
CA SER A 379 8.79 -36.85 32.12
C SER A 379 9.13 -37.95 33.13
N MET A 380 8.67 -39.15 32.85
CA MET A 380 8.94 -40.35 33.66
C MET A 380 10.17 -41.09 33.16
N GLN A 381 10.59 -40.87 31.92
CA GLN A 381 11.68 -41.58 31.27
C GLN A 381 12.75 -40.60 30.77
N THR A 382 14.02 -41.05 30.81
CA THR A 382 15.15 -40.30 30.27
C THR A 382 15.46 -40.82 28.87
N ALA A 383 15.46 -39.90 27.87
CA ALA A 383 15.79 -40.27 26.50
C ALA A 383 17.26 -40.67 26.38
N ILE A 384 17.54 -41.80 25.72
CA ILE A 384 18.88 -42.26 25.35
C ILE A 384 19.36 -41.56 24.09
N ASP A 385 18.45 -41.41 23.08
CA ASP A 385 18.73 -40.71 21.80
C ASP A 385 17.47 -40.00 21.32
N ALA A 386 17.67 -38.87 20.65
CA ALA A 386 16.58 -38.06 20.11
C ALA A 386 16.94 -37.47 18.73
N MET A 387 16.14 -37.78 17.74
CA MET A 387 16.26 -37.24 16.39
C MET A 387 15.19 -36.17 16.15
N PRO A 388 15.58 -34.87 15.99
CA PRO A 388 14.65 -33.82 15.66
C PRO A 388 13.90 -34.08 14.36
N PHE A 389 12.73 -33.45 14.21
CA PHE A 389 11.96 -33.55 12.97
C PHE A 389 12.77 -33.09 11.77
N ARG A 390 12.87 -33.92 10.75
CA ARG A 390 13.55 -33.60 9.49
C ARG A 390 12.56 -33.52 8.35
N SER A 391 12.49 -32.36 7.69
CA SER A 391 11.58 -32.14 6.55
C SER A 391 11.82 -33.13 5.40
N ALA A 392 13.04 -33.60 5.20
CA ALA A 392 13.39 -34.61 4.20
C ALA A 392 12.83 -36.00 4.54
N LYS A 393 12.87 -36.38 5.83
CA LYS A 393 12.38 -37.68 6.32
C LYS A 393 10.89 -37.61 6.70
N LYS A 394 10.34 -36.42 7.04
CA LYS A 394 8.98 -36.13 7.50
C LYS A 394 8.57 -36.84 8.80
N TYR A 395 9.52 -37.24 9.60
CA TYR A 395 9.34 -37.72 10.97
C TYR A 395 10.51 -37.31 11.86
N GLY A 396 10.27 -37.36 13.16
CA GLY A 396 11.28 -37.32 14.22
C GLY A 396 11.08 -38.52 15.15
N GLY A 397 12.02 -38.73 16.07
CA GLY A 397 11.94 -39.91 16.97
C GLY A 397 12.70 -39.73 18.26
N VAL A 398 12.32 -40.52 19.28
CA VAL A 398 12.99 -40.58 20.60
C VAL A 398 13.09 -42.06 21.01
N SER A 399 14.28 -42.46 21.50
CA SER A 399 14.53 -43.78 22.09
C SER A 399 14.69 -43.62 23.61
N PHE A 400 13.87 -44.36 24.38
CA PHE A 400 13.95 -44.36 25.84
C PHE A 400 14.66 -45.61 26.35
N HIS A 401 14.54 -46.75 25.64
CA HIS A 401 15.26 -47.99 25.88
C HIS A 401 15.85 -48.52 24.58
N GLU A 402 16.76 -49.48 24.62
CA GLU A 402 17.42 -50.01 23.42
C GLU A 402 16.45 -50.56 22.38
N ASP A 403 15.30 -51.08 22.85
CA ASP A 403 14.25 -51.71 22.04
C ASP A 403 12.94 -50.84 21.98
N GLU A 404 12.98 -49.59 22.43
CA GLU A 404 11.78 -48.77 22.59
C GLU A 404 12.01 -47.37 21.93
N THR A 405 11.77 -47.33 20.64
CA THR A 405 11.92 -46.12 19.85
C THR A 405 10.56 -45.60 19.37
N TYR A 406 10.18 -44.42 19.77
CA TYR A 406 8.93 -43.78 19.32
C TYR A 406 9.18 -42.81 18.17
N LEU A 407 8.44 -42.97 17.09
CA LEU A 407 8.46 -42.10 15.93
C LEU A 407 7.17 -41.27 15.87
N LEU A 408 7.29 -40.00 15.57
CA LEU A 408 6.18 -39.12 15.32
C LEU A 408 6.35 -38.42 13.96
N GLY A 409 5.39 -38.59 13.05
CA GLY A 409 5.54 -38.06 11.71
C GLY A 409 4.33 -38.19 10.79
N ALA A 410 4.56 -38.03 9.50
CA ALA A 410 3.52 -38.12 8.48
C ALA A 410 3.05 -39.58 8.31
N PRO A 411 1.72 -39.83 8.39
CA PRO A 411 1.17 -41.15 8.27
C PRO A 411 1.58 -41.90 6.99
N GLU A 412 1.60 -41.19 5.87
CA GLU A 412 1.98 -41.73 4.56
C GLU A 412 3.42 -42.27 4.49
N ILE A 413 4.29 -41.74 5.35
CA ILE A 413 5.71 -42.16 5.43
C ILE A 413 5.88 -43.31 6.44
N LEU A 414 5.34 -43.18 7.65
CA LEU A 414 5.49 -44.18 8.69
C LEU A 414 4.72 -45.46 8.38
N LEU A 415 3.58 -45.38 7.69
CA LEU A 415 2.80 -46.53 7.25
C LEU A 415 3.28 -47.14 5.93
N ALA A 416 4.32 -46.60 5.29
CA ALA A 416 4.73 -47.06 3.96
C ALA A 416 5.04 -48.56 3.92
N ASN A 417 5.68 -49.10 4.97
CA ASN A 417 6.08 -50.50 5.13
C ASN A 417 5.29 -51.23 6.18
N CYS A 418 4.15 -50.66 6.67
CA CYS A 418 3.33 -51.29 7.70
C CYS A 418 2.28 -52.21 7.06
N PRO A 419 2.06 -53.45 7.60
CA PRO A 419 1.01 -54.36 7.10
C PRO A 419 -0.39 -53.75 7.19
N GLU A 420 -0.69 -52.98 8.22
CA GLU A 420 -1.98 -52.33 8.46
C GLU A 420 -2.18 -51.01 7.68
N LYS A 421 -1.34 -50.71 6.73
CA LYS A 421 -1.43 -49.49 5.91
C LYS A 421 -2.80 -49.28 5.29
N GLU A 422 -3.38 -50.33 4.70
CA GLU A 422 -4.69 -50.29 4.06
C GLU A 422 -5.84 -49.97 5.03
N GLN A 423 -5.65 -50.23 6.32
CA GLN A 423 -6.62 -49.95 7.38
C GLN A 423 -6.47 -48.52 7.91
N TYR A 424 -5.24 -48.06 8.21
CA TYR A 424 -5.00 -46.83 8.94
C TYR A 424 -4.76 -45.60 8.03
N LEU A 425 -4.27 -45.78 6.82
CA LEU A 425 -4.05 -44.67 5.90
C LEU A 425 -5.35 -43.97 5.47
N PRO A 426 -6.44 -44.73 5.12
CA PRO A 426 -7.73 -44.10 4.82
C PRO A 426 -8.32 -43.34 6.00
N LEU A 427 -8.13 -43.84 7.25
CA LEU A 427 -8.57 -43.14 8.46
C LEU A 427 -7.82 -41.81 8.64
N ALA A 428 -6.50 -41.78 8.42
CA ALA A 428 -5.70 -40.56 8.45
C ALA A 428 -6.10 -39.57 7.34
N GLU A 429 -6.43 -40.10 6.15
CA GLU A 429 -6.94 -39.29 5.03
C GLU A 429 -8.33 -38.70 5.31
N GLU A 430 -9.21 -39.45 5.98
CA GLU A 430 -10.51 -38.94 6.41
C GLU A 430 -10.38 -37.76 7.35
N TRP A 431 -9.53 -37.86 8.38
CA TRP A 431 -9.27 -36.72 9.26
C TRP A 431 -8.58 -35.54 8.57
N SER A 432 -7.66 -35.83 7.66
CA SER A 432 -7.06 -34.77 6.81
C SER A 432 -8.09 -34.06 5.94
N SER A 433 -9.10 -34.83 5.42
CA SER A 433 -10.19 -34.24 4.63
C SER A 433 -11.11 -33.34 5.45
N LYS A 434 -11.21 -33.59 6.77
CA LYS A 434 -11.93 -32.74 7.74
C LYS A 434 -11.18 -31.49 8.15
N GLY A 435 -9.96 -31.27 7.62
CA GLY A 435 -9.18 -30.08 7.86
C GLY A 435 -8.13 -30.18 8.95
N CYS A 436 -7.92 -31.37 9.52
CA CYS A 436 -6.90 -31.63 10.53
C CYS A 436 -5.55 -31.97 9.91
N ARG A 437 -4.47 -31.50 10.54
CA ARG A 437 -3.14 -32.05 10.31
C ARG A 437 -3.00 -33.30 11.16
N VAL A 438 -2.76 -34.43 10.52
CA VAL A 438 -2.66 -35.72 11.18
C VAL A 438 -1.19 -36.10 11.33
N LEU A 439 -0.77 -36.41 12.57
CA LEU A 439 0.51 -37.03 12.86
C LEU A 439 0.28 -38.43 13.39
N LEU A 440 1.10 -39.36 12.96
CA LEU A 440 1.11 -40.70 13.46
C LEU A 440 2.18 -40.86 14.54
N LEU A 441 1.79 -41.30 15.72
CA LEU A 441 2.69 -41.85 16.74
C LEU A 441 2.82 -43.35 16.53
N ALA A 442 4.03 -43.87 16.42
CA ALA A 442 4.30 -45.28 16.20
C ALA A 442 5.50 -45.75 17.04
N LEU A 443 5.47 -47.00 17.46
CA LEU A 443 6.62 -47.70 18.05
C LEU A 443 7.43 -48.35 16.91
N TYR A 444 8.72 -48.18 16.90
CA TYR A 444 9.66 -48.71 15.92
C TYR A 444 10.69 -49.65 16.58
N ASP A 445 10.75 -50.86 16.09
CA ASP A 445 11.68 -51.89 16.57
C ASP A 445 13.05 -51.78 15.88
N GLY A 446 13.63 -50.56 15.89
CA GLY A 446 14.91 -50.22 15.26
C GLY A 446 15.56 -49.00 15.85
N LYS A 447 16.74 -48.63 15.36
CA LYS A 447 17.52 -47.49 15.86
C LYS A 447 17.23 -46.20 15.10
N LEU A 448 17.27 -45.05 15.80
CA LEU A 448 17.12 -43.72 15.19
C LEU A 448 18.24 -43.38 14.17
N SER A 449 19.38 -44.05 14.30
CA SER A 449 20.52 -43.90 13.37
C SER A 449 20.29 -44.51 12.01
N ASP A 450 19.25 -45.33 11.82
CA ASP A 450 18.97 -46.02 10.56
C ASP A 450 18.64 -44.99 9.46
N GLU A 451 19.28 -45.16 8.31
CA GLU A 451 18.99 -44.32 7.15
C GLU A 451 17.58 -44.54 6.57
N THR A 452 17.09 -45.75 6.65
CA THR A 452 15.77 -46.20 6.17
C THR A 452 15.04 -47.01 7.26
N LEU A 453 13.70 -46.84 7.34
CA LEU A 453 12.85 -47.54 8.30
C LEU A 453 12.61 -48.98 7.78
N ASN A 454 13.53 -49.91 8.16
CA ASN A 454 13.46 -51.33 7.68
C ASN A 454 12.91 -52.30 8.73
N ALA A 455 12.81 -51.89 10.00
CA ALA A 455 12.26 -52.70 11.05
C ALA A 455 10.71 -52.52 11.18
N GLU A 456 10.10 -53.34 12.03
CA GLU A 456 8.64 -53.31 12.22
C GLU A 456 8.19 -51.98 12.86
N ILE A 457 7.10 -51.43 12.33
CA ILE A 457 6.46 -50.23 12.84
C ILE A 457 5.10 -50.60 13.36
N LEU A 458 4.84 -50.37 14.64
CA LEU A 458 3.52 -50.56 15.26
C LEU A 458 2.85 -49.21 15.41
N PRO A 459 1.79 -48.91 14.64
CA PRO A 459 1.00 -47.71 14.78
C PRO A 459 0.25 -47.65 16.11
N LEU A 460 0.43 -46.59 16.90
CA LEU A 460 -0.18 -46.41 18.21
C LEU A 460 -1.39 -45.49 18.21
N ALA A 461 -1.22 -44.28 17.67
CA ALA A 461 -2.26 -43.27 17.66
C ALA A 461 -2.11 -42.23 16.54
N LEU A 462 -3.22 -41.67 16.11
CA LEU A 462 -3.25 -40.47 15.31
C LEU A 462 -3.44 -39.25 16.22
N ILE A 463 -2.53 -38.30 16.14
CA ILE A 463 -2.62 -37.01 16.82
C ILE A 463 -3.19 -36.01 15.83
N LEU A 464 -4.38 -35.47 16.14
CA LEU A 464 -5.11 -34.55 15.28
C LEU A 464 -4.82 -33.12 15.71
N LEU A 465 -4.23 -32.34 14.82
CA LEU A 465 -3.96 -30.92 15.07
C LEU A 465 -4.74 -30.06 14.08
N SER A 466 -5.22 -28.91 14.54
CA SER A 466 -5.82 -27.94 13.66
C SER A 466 -5.41 -26.50 14.05
N ASN A 467 -5.55 -25.62 13.09
CA ASN A 467 -5.53 -24.19 13.34
C ASN A 467 -6.98 -23.71 13.37
N LYS A 468 -7.41 -23.10 14.46
CA LYS A 468 -8.76 -22.55 14.59
C LYS A 468 -8.99 -21.46 13.53
N ILE A 469 -10.13 -21.54 12.85
CA ILE A 469 -10.55 -20.48 11.93
C ILE A 469 -10.86 -19.25 12.78
N ARG A 470 -10.34 -18.10 12.35
CA ARG A 470 -10.61 -16.82 13.01
C ARG A 470 -12.12 -16.53 13.02
N PRO A 471 -12.72 -16.17 14.17
CA PRO A 471 -14.17 -15.91 14.26
C PRO A 471 -14.67 -14.86 13.28
N GLU A 472 -13.83 -13.87 12.95
CA GLU A 472 -14.13 -12.76 12.06
C GLU A 472 -13.96 -13.10 10.57
N ALA A 473 -13.33 -14.22 10.21
CA ALA A 473 -13.02 -14.56 8.81
C ALA A 473 -14.27 -14.68 7.94
N PRO A 474 -15.37 -15.38 8.35
CA PRO A 474 -16.56 -15.51 7.51
C PRO A 474 -17.20 -14.17 7.17
N GLN A 475 -17.27 -13.25 8.14
CA GLN A 475 -17.84 -11.93 7.93
C GLN A 475 -16.97 -11.10 6.97
N THR A 476 -15.65 -11.19 7.11
CA THR A 476 -14.68 -10.48 6.27
C THR A 476 -14.76 -10.95 4.81
N PHE A 477 -14.81 -12.27 4.56
CA PHE A 477 -14.95 -12.82 3.20
C PHE A 477 -16.31 -12.53 2.58
N SER A 478 -17.39 -12.58 3.38
CA SER A 478 -18.72 -12.14 2.92
C SER A 478 -18.72 -10.68 2.45
N TYR A 479 -18.06 -9.77 3.19
CA TYR A 479 -17.89 -8.40 2.77
C TYR A 479 -17.18 -8.31 1.42
N PHE A 480 -16.05 -9.00 1.22
CA PHE A 480 -15.32 -8.97 -0.05
C PHE A 480 -16.15 -9.53 -1.20
N ALA A 481 -16.87 -10.62 -0.98
CA ALA A 481 -17.77 -11.21 -1.99
C ALA A 481 -18.88 -10.22 -2.40
N GLN A 482 -19.53 -9.54 -1.44
CA GLN A 482 -20.54 -8.51 -1.70
C GLN A 482 -19.95 -7.32 -2.48
N GLN A 483 -18.67 -7.02 -2.25
CA GLN A 483 -17.93 -5.98 -2.97
C GLN A 483 -17.45 -6.43 -4.37
N GLY A 484 -17.76 -7.66 -4.76
CA GLY A 484 -17.35 -8.24 -6.05
C GLY A 484 -15.86 -8.50 -6.17
N VAL A 485 -15.17 -8.68 -5.03
CA VAL A 485 -13.76 -9.11 -4.96
C VAL A 485 -13.73 -10.63 -4.93
N ARG A 486 -12.97 -11.24 -5.83
CA ARG A 486 -12.75 -12.69 -5.87
C ARG A 486 -11.68 -13.06 -4.84
N THR A 487 -12.00 -13.97 -3.94
CA THR A 487 -11.03 -14.50 -2.99
C THR A 487 -10.39 -15.77 -3.55
N LYS A 488 -9.07 -15.89 -3.48
CA LYS A 488 -8.27 -17.05 -3.85
C LYS A 488 -7.43 -17.48 -2.64
N VAL A 489 -7.43 -18.75 -2.31
CA VAL A 489 -6.62 -19.30 -1.19
C VAL A 489 -5.41 -20.02 -1.76
N ILE A 490 -4.22 -19.64 -1.29
CA ILE A 490 -2.95 -20.18 -1.82
C ILE A 490 -2.12 -20.69 -0.62
N SER A 491 -1.99 -21.99 -0.46
CA SER A 491 -1.34 -22.62 0.72
C SER A 491 -0.38 -23.73 0.32
N GLY A 492 0.65 -23.97 1.15
CA GLY A 492 1.54 -25.14 1.05
C GLY A 492 0.91 -26.45 1.50
N ASP A 493 -0.27 -26.40 2.14
CA ASP A 493 -0.93 -27.56 2.71
C ASP A 493 -1.70 -28.38 1.65
N ASN A 494 -2.19 -29.55 2.07
CA ASN A 494 -3.00 -30.42 1.22
C ASN A 494 -4.23 -29.67 0.68
N PRO A 495 -4.51 -29.74 -0.64
CA PRO A 495 -5.60 -28.99 -1.27
C PRO A 495 -6.98 -29.31 -0.69
N LEU A 496 -7.25 -30.54 -0.25
CA LEU A 496 -8.51 -30.89 0.38
C LEU A 496 -8.69 -30.19 1.73
N THR A 497 -7.64 -30.20 2.57
CA THR A 497 -7.62 -29.49 3.87
C THR A 497 -7.86 -27.99 3.66
N VAL A 498 -7.18 -27.39 2.67
CA VAL A 498 -7.31 -25.96 2.37
C VAL A 498 -8.72 -25.62 1.85
N SER A 499 -9.29 -26.47 1.01
CA SER A 499 -10.66 -26.35 0.49
C SER A 499 -11.70 -26.38 1.61
N GLU A 500 -11.55 -27.33 2.57
CA GLU A 500 -12.47 -27.42 3.71
C GLU A 500 -12.36 -26.19 4.64
N VAL A 501 -11.16 -25.73 4.94
CA VAL A 501 -10.94 -24.49 5.71
C VAL A 501 -11.57 -23.29 4.98
N ALA A 502 -11.36 -23.18 3.68
CA ALA A 502 -11.94 -22.10 2.86
C ALA A 502 -13.48 -22.13 2.85
N ARG A 503 -14.06 -23.34 2.76
CA ARG A 503 -15.51 -23.56 2.81
C ARG A 503 -16.10 -23.13 4.16
N ARG A 504 -15.46 -23.57 5.26
CA ARG A 504 -15.86 -23.19 6.63
C ARG A 504 -15.69 -21.70 6.90
N ALA A 505 -14.70 -21.06 6.27
CA ALA A 505 -14.50 -19.61 6.31
C ALA A 505 -15.50 -18.83 5.42
N GLY A 506 -16.40 -19.50 4.69
CA GLY A 506 -17.42 -18.86 3.84
C GLY A 506 -16.89 -18.29 2.52
N ILE A 507 -15.78 -18.80 2.00
CA ILE A 507 -15.22 -18.38 0.71
C ILE A 507 -16.03 -19.05 -0.42
N PRO A 508 -16.60 -18.27 -1.36
CA PRO A 508 -17.38 -18.81 -2.48
C PRO A 508 -16.55 -19.69 -3.42
N ASN A 509 -17.13 -20.79 -3.91
CA ASN A 509 -16.51 -21.76 -4.83
C ASN A 509 -15.24 -22.43 -4.24
N ALA A 510 -15.17 -22.64 -2.93
CA ALA A 510 -14.05 -23.30 -2.28
C ALA A 510 -13.83 -24.75 -2.78
N GLU A 511 -14.87 -25.39 -3.34
CA GLU A 511 -14.81 -26.72 -3.96
C GLU A 511 -13.97 -26.76 -5.25
N LYS A 512 -13.68 -25.61 -5.86
CA LYS A 512 -12.79 -25.52 -7.01
C LYS A 512 -11.34 -25.44 -6.54
N PHE A 513 -10.75 -26.58 -6.28
CA PHE A 513 -9.37 -26.67 -5.81
C PHE A 513 -8.46 -27.40 -6.81
N VAL A 514 -7.16 -27.18 -6.68
CA VAL A 514 -6.11 -27.85 -7.49
C VAL A 514 -4.87 -28.11 -6.64
N ASP A 515 -4.21 -29.26 -6.90
CA ASP A 515 -2.89 -29.56 -6.40
C ASP A 515 -1.84 -28.90 -7.28
N ALA A 516 -1.07 -27.95 -6.73
CA ALA A 516 -0.10 -27.18 -7.50
C ALA A 516 1.05 -28.02 -8.10
N ARG A 517 1.29 -29.23 -7.59
CA ARG A 517 2.26 -30.18 -8.17
C ARG A 517 1.87 -30.65 -9.56
N THR A 518 0.58 -30.56 -9.92
CA THR A 518 0.08 -30.88 -11.28
C THR A 518 0.31 -29.75 -12.30
N LEU A 519 0.56 -28.52 -11.82
CA LEU A 519 0.77 -27.33 -12.64
C LEU A 519 2.24 -27.23 -13.05
N LYS A 520 2.59 -27.80 -14.21
CA LYS A 520 3.99 -27.90 -14.65
C LYS A 520 4.41 -26.73 -15.55
N THR A 521 3.49 -26.15 -16.29
CA THR A 521 3.77 -25.07 -17.24
C THR A 521 3.14 -23.75 -16.81
N ASP A 522 3.70 -22.64 -17.28
CA ASP A 522 3.13 -21.30 -17.03
C ASP A 522 1.70 -21.16 -17.62
N VAL A 523 1.38 -21.94 -18.67
CA VAL A 523 0.04 -21.97 -19.26
C VAL A 523 -0.95 -22.67 -18.31
N ASP A 524 -0.54 -23.79 -17.68
CA ASP A 524 -1.36 -24.47 -16.68
C ASP A 524 -1.63 -23.55 -15.49
N ILE A 525 -0.59 -22.84 -15.01
CA ILE A 525 -0.69 -21.87 -13.92
C ILE A 525 -1.65 -20.75 -14.29
N ALA A 526 -1.57 -20.19 -15.50
CA ALA A 526 -2.44 -19.11 -15.94
C ALA A 526 -3.92 -19.55 -16.04
N LYS A 527 -4.17 -20.76 -16.55
CA LYS A 527 -5.52 -21.32 -16.62
C LYS A 527 -6.09 -21.61 -15.23
N ALA A 528 -5.31 -22.25 -14.36
CA ALA A 528 -5.71 -22.53 -12.97
C ALA A 528 -5.96 -21.23 -12.19
N ALA A 529 -5.13 -20.20 -12.38
CA ALA A 529 -5.30 -18.88 -11.74
C ALA A 529 -6.67 -18.24 -12.04
N GLU A 530 -7.24 -18.46 -13.22
CA GLU A 530 -8.58 -17.98 -13.58
C GLU A 530 -9.72 -18.86 -13.04
N GLU A 531 -9.59 -20.18 -13.19
CA GLU A 531 -10.68 -21.14 -12.99
C GLU A 531 -10.82 -21.62 -11.53
N MET A 532 -9.69 -21.77 -10.82
CA MET A 532 -9.65 -22.35 -9.47
C MET A 532 -9.72 -21.28 -8.38
N THR A 533 -10.27 -21.67 -7.22
CA THR A 533 -10.38 -20.82 -6.03
C THR A 533 -9.32 -21.17 -5.00
N VAL A 534 -9.00 -22.45 -4.86
CA VAL A 534 -8.09 -22.97 -3.83
C VAL A 534 -6.91 -23.67 -4.49
N PHE A 535 -5.71 -23.34 -4.01
CA PHE A 535 -4.45 -23.92 -4.46
C PHE A 535 -3.73 -24.55 -3.26
N GLY A 536 -3.52 -25.86 -3.31
CA GLY A 536 -2.81 -26.60 -2.27
C GLY A 536 -1.43 -27.05 -2.73
N ARG A 537 -0.52 -27.34 -1.78
CA ARG A 537 0.87 -27.79 -2.00
C ARG A 537 1.67 -26.85 -2.90
N VAL A 538 1.41 -25.57 -2.75
CA VAL A 538 2.05 -24.48 -3.54
C VAL A 538 3.43 -24.16 -2.97
N THR A 539 4.46 -24.16 -3.82
CA THR A 539 5.80 -23.68 -3.47
C THR A 539 5.87 -22.15 -3.47
N PRO A 540 6.86 -21.52 -2.80
CA PRO A 540 7.01 -20.04 -2.81
C PRO A 540 7.12 -19.46 -4.22
N ASP A 541 7.85 -20.09 -5.14
CA ASP A 541 7.95 -19.66 -6.54
C ASP A 541 6.61 -19.78 -7.27
N GLN A 542 5.87 -20.87 -7.05
CA GLN A 542 4.53 -21.04 -7.63
C GLN A 542 3.54 -19.99 -7.07
N LYS A 543 3.64 -19.58 -5.78
CA LYS A 543 2.83 -18.49 -5.23
C LYS A 543 3.06 -17.20 -6.01
N LYS A 544 4.32 -16.84 -6.27
CA LYS A 544 4.70 -15.69 -7.11
C LYS A 544 4.12 -15.80 -8.51
N LYS A 545 4.29 -16.95 -9.19
CA LYS A 545 3.81 -17.18 -10.57
C LYS A 545 2.28 -17.09 -10.67
N LEU A 546 1.52 -17.60 -9.68
CA LEU A 546 0.06 -17.47 -9.63
C LEU A 546 -0.37 -16.00 -9.53
N VAL A 547 0.23 -15.21 -8.64
CA VAL A 547 -0.04 -13.78 -8.51
C VAL A 547 0.30 -13.05 -9.82
N ALA A 548 1.48 -13.31 -10.41
CA ALA A 548 1.89 -12.71 -11.67
C ALA A 548 0.96 -13.09 -12.84
N ALA A 549 0.43 -14.32 -12.87
CA ALA A 549 -0.53 -14.76 -13.88
C ALA A 549 -1.85 -13.99 -13.79
N MET A 550 -2.39 -13.80 -12.58
CA MET A 550 -3.62 -13.00 -12.35
C MET A 550 -3.42 -11.53 -12.79
N LYS A 551 -2.26 -10.93 -12.48
CA LYS A 551 -1.91 -9.56 -12.92
C LYS A 551 -1.84 -9.46 -14.44
N ARG A 552 -1.21 -10.42 -15.10
CA ARG A 552 -1.15 -10.47 -16.59
C ARG A 552 -2.51 -10.64 -17.22
N ALA A 553 -3.46 -11.31 -16.55
CA ALA A 553 -4.85 -11.40 -16.98
C ALA A 553 -5.64 -10.08 -16.80
N GLY A 554 -5.03 -9.05 -16.21
CA GLY A 554 -5.60 -7.72 -16.04
C GLY A 554 -6.30 -7.49 -14.70
N HIS A 555 -6.09 -8.39 -13.72
CA HIS A 555 -6.62 -8.22 -12.37
C HIS A 555 -5.73 -7.33 -11.52
N THR A 556 -6.35 -6.60 -10.60
CA THR A 556 -5.66 -5.89 -9.53
C THR A 556 -5.62 -6.78 -8.30
N VAL A 557 -4.45 -7.31 -8.00
CA VAL A 557 -4.26 -8.38 -7.01
C VAL A 557 -3.76 -7.83 -5.68
N ALA A 558 -4.50 -8.12 -4.60
CA ALA A 558 -3.98 -8.02 -3.25
C ALA A 558 -3.52 -9.40 -2.75
N MET A 559 -2.41 -9.46 -2.01
CA MET A 559 -1.90 -10.67 -1.38
C MET A 559 -1.77 -10.46 0.12
N THR A 560 -2.31 -11.39 0.93
CA THR A 560 -2.05 -11.45 2.36
C THR A 560 -1.20 -12.66 2.69
N GLY A 561 -0.23 -12.48 3.57
CA GLY A 561 0.62 -13.56 4.06
C GLY A 561 1.36 -13.14 5.32
N ASP A 562 1.78 -14.10 6.14
CA ASP A 562 2.50 -13.88 7.39
C ASP A 562 3.83 -14.63 7.44
N GLY A 563 4.04 -15.58 6.53
CA GLY A 563 5.22 -16.42 6.47
C GLY A 563 6.33 -15.90 5.56
N VAL A 564 7.53 -16.43 5.78
CA VAL A 564 8.70 -16.23 4.90
C VAL A 564 8.39 -16.72 3.48
N ASN A 565 7.62 -17.80 3.34
CA ASN A 565 7.24 -18.41 2.08
C ASN A 565 6.34 -17.53 1.20
N ASP A 566 5.75 -16.46 1.78
CA ASP A 566 4.86 -15.54 1.09
C ASP A 566 5.60 -14.33 0.51
N VAL A 567 6.83 -14.07 0.93
CA VAL A 567 7.57 -12.84 0.62
C VAL A 567 7.66 -12.58 -0.88
N LEU A 568 7.93 -13.61 -1.71
CA LEU A 568 7.99 -13.47 -3.16
C LEU A 568 6.64 -13.09 -3.76
N ALA A 569 5.56 -13.67 -3.26
CA ALA A 569 4.19 -13.37 -3.70
C ALA A 569 3.72 -11.99 -3.20
N LEU A 570 4.08 -11.61 -1.97
CA LEU A 570 3.80 -10.28 -1.41
C LEU A 570 4.44 -9.17 -2.23
N ARG A 571 5.70 -9.35 -2.66
CA ARG A 571 6.39 -8.39 -3.54
C ARG A 571 5.83 -8.33 -4.95
N GLU A 572 5.34 -9.45 -5.48
CA GLU A 572 4.76 -9.51 -6.82
C GLU A 572 3.37 -8.84 -6.87
N ALA A 573 2.60 -8.88 -5.77
CA ALA A 573 1.25 -8.35 -5.71
C ALA A 573 1.20 -6.82 -5.90
N ASP A 574 0.09 -6.31 -6.45
CA ASP A 574 -0.14 -4.87 -6.58
C ASP A 574 -0.32 -4.20 -5.22
N CYS A 575 -0.89 -4.90 -4.25
CA CYS A 575 -0.96 -4.50 -2.85
C CYS A 575 -0.70 -5.70 -1.94
N SER A 576 0.25 -5.59 -1.04
CA SER A 576 0.59 -6.65 -0.09
C SER A 576 0.30 -6.24 1.35
N ILE A 577 -0.18 -7.21 2.12
CA ILE A 577 -0.65 -7.01 3.49
C ILE A 577 -0.06 -8.12 4.37
N ALA A 578 0.62 -7.74 5.45
CA ALA A 578 1.14 -8.68 6.44
C ALA A 578 0.45 -8.51 7.79
N MET A 579 0.47 -9.60 8.56
CA MET A 579 0.09 -9.61 9.97
C MET A 579 1.33 -9.35 10.82
N ALA A 580 1.25 -8.49 11.85
CA ALA A 580 2.40 -8.21 12.71
C ALA A 580 2.85 -9.43 13.54
N SER A 581 1.98 -10.41 13.74
CA SER A 581 2.33 -11.71 14.36
C SER A 581 3.13 -12.62 13.45
N GLY A 582 3.24 -12.30 12.16
CA GLY A 582 4.01 -13.07 11.19
C GLY A 582 5.51 -12.78 11.23
N SER A 583 6.24 -13.27 10.24
CA SER A 583 7.68 -13.05 10.14
C SER A 583 8.02 -11.57 9.91
N GLY A 584 9.11 -11.09 10.51
CA GLY A 584 9.58 -9.71 10.33
C GLY A 584 9.85 -9.38 8.86
N VAL A 585 10.27 -10.39 8.08
CA VAL A 585 10.51 -10.24 6.62
C VAL A 585 9.23 -10.00 5.85
N ALA A 586 8.16 -10.74 6.15
CA ALA A 586 6.85 -10.53 5.54
C ALA A 586 6.31 -9.13 5.85
N CYS A 587 6.47 -8.65 7.11
CA CYS A 587 6.09 -7.31 7.50
C CYS A 587 6.86 -6.23 6.73
N GLN A 588 8.19 -6.38 6.56
CA GLN A 588 9.01 -5.42 5.82
C GLN A 588 8.77 -5.44 4.31
N ALA A 589 8.47 -6.60 3.75
CA ALA A 589 8.19 -6.76 2.32
C ALA A 589 6.80 -6.24 1.93
N SER A 590 5.92 -6.04 2.90
CA SER A 590 4.52 -5.68 2.66
C SER A 590 4.29 -4.17 2.62
N HIS A 591 3.35 -3.74 1.79
CA HIS A 591 2.92 -2.34 1.70
C HIS A 591 2.11 -1.90 2.92
N ILE A 592 1.37 -2.85 3.54
CA ILE A 592 0.52 -2.61 4.71
C ILE A 592 0.81 -3.67 5.76
N VAL A 593 0.89 -3.27 7.04
CA VAL A 593 1.02 -4.19 8.18
C VAL A 593 -0.11 -3.95 9.16
N LEU A 594 -0.85 -5.01 9.51
CA LEU A 594 -1.90 -5.00 10.52
C LEU A 594 -1.26 -5.29 11.89
N LEU A 595 -1.06 -4.22 12.70
CA LEU A 595 -0.30 -4.29 13.96
C LEU A 595 -0.96 -5.16 15.02
N ASP A 596 -2.29 -5.21 15.07
CA ASP A 596 -3.03 -6.09 15.97
C ASP A 596 -3.26 -7.48 15.39
N SER A 597 -2.73 -7.77 14.18
CA SER A 597 -2.93 -9.02 13.45
C SER A 597 -4.41 -9.41 13.26
N GLN A 598 -5.31 -8.43 13.24
CA GLN A 598 -6.74 -8.63 13.08
C GLN A 598 -7.13 -8.55 11.59
N PHE A 599 -7.50 -9.69 11.02
CA PHE A 599 -7.96 -9.77 9.63
C PHE A 599 -9.23 -8.94 9.37
N SER A 600 -10.08 -8.76 10.39
CA SER A 600 -11.28 -7.90 10.34
C SER A 600 -11.01 -6.42 10.08
N ALA A 601 -9.75 -5.96 10.17
CA ALA A 601 -9.39 -4.59 9.83
C ALA A 601 -9.39 -4.33 8.30
N LEU A 602 -9.21 -5.36 7.45
CA LEU A 602 -9.11 -5.24 6.00
C LEU A 602 -10.30 -4.53 5.34
N PRO A 603 -11.57 -4.85 5.64
CA PRO A 603 -12.71 -4.11 5.10
C PRO A 603 -12.61 -2.61 5.33
N SER A 604 -12.15 -2.20 6.51
CA SER A 604 -12.00 -0.78 6.85
C SER A 604 -10.85 -0.11 6.08
N VAL A 605 -9.79 -0.84 5.78
CA VAL A 605 -8.66 -0.34 4.96
C VAL A 605 -9.09 -0.12 3.51
N VAL A 606 -9.85 -1.08 2.94
CA VAL A 606 -10.44 -0.95 1.59
C VAL A 606 -11.43 0.20 1.52
N ALA A 607 -12.31 0.33 2.51
CA ALA A 607 -13.28 1.43 2.61
C ALA A 607 -12.58 2.79 2.64
N GLU A 608 -11.49 2.90 3.41
CA GLU A 608 -10.68 4.12 3.50
C GLU A 608 -10.01 4.45 2.15
N GLY A 609 -9.46 3.47 1.45
CA GLY A 609 -8.90 3.67 0.10
C GLY A 609 -9.96 4.17 -0.89
N ARG A 610 -11.14 3.58 -0.90
CA ARG A 610 -12.28 4.03 -1.74
C ARG A 610 -12.71 5.45 -1.42
N ARG A 611 -12.80 5.78 -0.13
CA ARG A 611 -13.11 7.13 0.34
C ARG A 611 -12.14 8.15 -0.25
N VAL A 612 -10.85 7.90 -0.16
CA VAL A 612 -9.81 8.80 -0.67
C VAL A 612 -9.97 9.02 -2.17
N ILE A 613 -10.03 7.95 -2.96
CA ILE A 613 -10.09 8.07 -4.42
C ILE A 613 -11.40 8.74 -4.87
N ASN A 614 -12.55 8.32 -4.34
CA ASN A 614 -13.84 8.91 -4.70
C ASN A 614 -13.88 10.41 -4.38
N ASN A 615 -13.31 10.82 -3.24
CA ASN A 615 -13.29 12.21 -2.85
C ASN A 615 -12.30 13.03 -3.69
N ILE A 616 -11.13 12.47 -4.00
CA ILE A 616 -10.17 13.12 -4.90
C ILE A 616 -10.74 13.25 -6.32
N GLU A 617 -11.40 12.21 -6.87
CA GLU A 617 -12.06 12.30 -8.17
C GLU A 617 -13.11 13.41 -8.21
N ARG A 618 -13.90 13.53 -7.12
CA ARG A 618 -14.94 14.56 -6.98
C ARG A 618 -14.32 15.96 -6.95
N SER A 619 -13.33 16.16 -6.10
CA SER A 619 -12.64 17.45 -5.96
C SER A 619 -11.85 17.81 -7.22
N ALA A 620 -11.13 16.88 -7.80
CA ALA A 620 -10.41 17.09 -9.05
C ALA A 620 -11.33 17.51 -10.19
N SER A 621 -12.56 16.98 -10.23
CA SER A 621 -13.54 17.41 -11.25
C SER A 621 -13.97 18.86 -11.09
N LEU A 622 -14.07 19.39 -9.86
CA LEU A 622 -14.35 20.80 -9.63
C LEU A 622 -13.22 21.72 -10.13
N TYR A 623 -11.97 21.36 -9.83
CA TYR A 623 -10.80 22.11 -10.35
C TYR A 623 -10.74 22.07 -11.87
N LEU A 624 -10.99 20.92 -12.47
CA LEU A 624 -10.87 20.76 -13.92
C LEU A 624 -11.93 21.53 -14.71
N VAL A 625 -13.12 21.79 -14.16
CA VAL A 625 -14.15 22.64 -14.80
C VAL A 625 -13.53 23.96 -15.18
N LYS A 626 -12.97 24.69 -14.20
CA LYS A 626 -12.36 26.01 -14.43
C LYS A 626 -11.23 25.94 -15.44
N ASN A 627 -10.32 24.98 -15.26
CA ASN A 627 -9.12 24.90 -16.08
C ASN A 627 -9.44 24.62 -17.55
N ILE A 628 -10.36 23.68 -17.83
CA ILE A 628 -10.82 23.38 -19.20
C ILE A 628 -11.52 24.60 -19.80
N PHE A 629 -12.44 25.20 -19.05
CA PHE A 629 -13.16 26.39 -19.47
C PHE A 629 -12.20 27.54 -19.81
N THR A 630 -11.31 27.92 -18.87
CA THR A 630 -10.38 29.04 -19.05
C THR A 630 -9.42 28.80 -20.22
N PHE A 631 -8.91 27.57 -20.37
CA PHE A 631 -8.02 27.21 -21.48
C PHE A 631 -8.72 27.36 -22.82
N VAL A 632 -9.94 26.83 -22.96
CA VAL A 632 -10.71 26.95 -24.23
C VAL A 632 -11.15 28.38 -24.50
N LEU A 633 -11.56 29.11 -23.46
CA LEU A 633 -11.92 30.53 -23.58
C LEU A 633 -10.73 31.38 -24.03
N SER A 634 -9.54 31.14 -23.44
CA SER A 634 -8.31 31.85 -23.87
C SER A 634 -7.97 31.58 -25.33
N LEU A 635 -8.17 30.37 -25.82
CA LEU A 635 -8.03 30.09 -27.27
C LEU A 635 -9.07 30.80 -28.10
N ILE A 636 -10.34 30.83 -27.68
CA ILE A 636 -11.40 31.54 -28.41
C ILE A 636 -11.08 33.05 -28.47
N THR A 637 -10.78 33.67 -27.34
CA THR A 637 -10.45 35.07 -27.30
C THR A 637 -9.18 35.43 -28.09
N LEU A 638 -8.25 34.45 -28.24
CA LEU A 638 -7.05 34.61 -29.05
C LEU A 638 -7.37 34.70 -30.57
N PHE A 639 -8.29 33.82 -31.05
CA PHE A 639 -8.66 33.82 -32.48
C PHE A 639 -9.67 34.91 -32.85
N PHE A 640 -10.44 35.36 -31.89
CA PHE A 640 -11.38 36.46 -32.09
C PHE A 640 -10.86 37.72 -31.41
N THR A 641 -11.14 38.91 -31.94
CA THR A 641 -10.74 40.21 -31.38
C THR A 641 -11.59 40.60 -30.15
N LEU A 642 -11.77 39.67 -29.24
CA LEU A 642 -12.55 39.84 -28.01
C LEU A 642 -11.59 40.00 -26.82
N PRO A 643 -11.87 40.95 -25.88
CA PRO A 643 -11.08 40.99 -24.64
C PRO A 643 -11.27 39.75 -23.78
N TYR A 644 -10.25 39.36 -23.01
CA TYR A 644 -10.41 38.30 -22.03
C TYR A 644 -11.21 38.81 -20.82
N PRO A 645 -12.39 38.19 -20.47
CA PRO A 645 -13.37 38.85 -19.61
C PRO A 645 -13.12 38.72 -18.11
N TYR A 646 -12.00 38.17 -17.64
CA TYR A 646 -11.76 37.90 -16.22
C TYR A 646 -10.51 38.59 -15.69
N THR A 647 -10.63 39.16 -14.48
CA THR A 647 -9.49 39.62 -13.69
C THR A 647 -9.06 38.54 -12.66
N PRO A 648 -7.82 38.55 -12.15
CA PRO A 648 -7.39 37.63 -11.10
C PRO A 648 -8.25 37.70 -9.82
N ALA A 649 -8.74 38.88 -9.45
CA ALA A 649 -9.59 39.06 -8.27
C ALA A 649 -10.94 38.35 -8.40
N GLN A 650 -11.59 38.44 -9.57
CA GLN A 650 -12.83 37.75 -9.87
C GLN A 650 -12.69 36.22 -9.87
N LEU A 651 -11.61 35.73 -10.48
CA LEU A 651 -11.30 34.31 -10.46
C LEU A 651 -11.01 33.79 -9.04
N SER A 652 -10.44 34.63 -8.15
CA SER A 652 -10.24 34.29 -6.75
C SER A 652 -11.55 34.07 -6.00
N LEU A 653 -12.58 34.91 -6.24
CA LEU A 653 -13.93 34.73 -5.70
C LEU A 653 -14.52 33.38 -6.11
N VAL A 654 -14.53 33.09 -7.42
CA VAL A 654 -15.06 31.84 -7.95
C VAL A 654 -14.26 30.66 -7.43
N ASN A 655 -12.91 30.72 -7.41
CA ASN A 655 -12.06 29.66 -6.88
C ASN A 655 -12.36 29.34 -5.41
N ALA A 656 -12.50 30.35 -4.57
CA ALA A 656 -12.76 30.16 -3.15
C ALA A 656 -14.11 29.45 -2.92
N LEU A 657 -15.19 29.99 -3.52
CA LEU A 657 -16.56 29.57 -3.22
C LEU A 657 -17.05 28.37 -4.02
N THR A 658 -16.56 28.17 -5.27
CA THR A 658 -17.04 27.05 -6.09
C THR A 658 -16.06 25.90 -6.20
N ILE A 659 -14.81 26.05 -5.78
CA ILE A 659 -13.78 25.01 -5.89
C ILE A 659 -13.12 24.73 -4.54
N GLY A 660 -12.46 25.70 -3.91
CA GLY A 660 -11.61 25.48 -2.74
C GLY A 660 -12.39 24.96 -1.52
N ILE A 661 -13.31 25.77 -1.01
CA ILE A 661 -14.10 25.44 0.18
C ILE A 661 -14.91 24.15 -0.03
N PRO A 662 -15.70 23.98 -1.13
CA PRO A 662 -16.46 22.77 -1.32
C PRO A 662 -15.58 21.53 -1.52
N SER A 663 -14.44 21.63 -2.21
CA SER A 663 -13.51 20.52 -2.37
C SER A 663 -12.95 20.04 -1.05
N PHE A 664 -12.60 20.97 -0.15
CA PHE A 664 -12.11 20.63 1.18
C PHE A 664 -13.17 19.90 2.02
N ILE A 665 -14.39 20.43 2.08
CA ILE A 665 -15.50 19.82 2.82
C ILE A 665 -15.82 18.42 2.27
N LEU A 666 -15.93 18.29 0.94
CA LEU A 666 -16.22 17.01 0.28
C LEU A 666 -15.09 15.98 0.41
N ALA A 667 -13.83 16.43 0.53
CA ALA A 667 -12.68 15.52 0.76
C ALA A 667 -12.70 14.87 2.15
N MET A 668 -13.33 15.50 3.13
CA MET A 668 -13.44 14.99 4.50
C MET A 668 -14.59 14.00 4.70
N GLU A 669 -15.51 13.92 3.75
CA GLU A 669 -16.74 13.14 3.86
C GLU A 669 -16.51 11.64 3.60
N PRO A 670 -17.20 10.70 4.30
CA PRO A 670 -17.14 9.27 3.98
C PRO A 670 -17.81 8.99 2.63
N ASN A 671 -17.09 8.24 1.77
CA ASN A 671 -17.60 7.83 0.45
C ASN A 671 -16.94 6.50 0.06
N GLU A 672 -17.59 5.39 0.39
CA GLU A 672 -17.09 4.03 0.23
C GLU A 672 -17.58 3.34 -1.05
N ASN A 673 -18.18 4.08 -1.97
CA ASN A 673 -18.70 3.51 -3.20
C ASN A 673 -17.60 2.82 -4.02
N ARG A 674 -17.98 1.73 -4.69
CA ARG A 674 -17.05 0.99 -5.55
C ARG A 674 -16.48 1.89 -6.66
N ILE A 675 -15.17 1.85 -6.83
CA ILE A 675 -14.47 2.60 -7.87
C ILE A 675 -14.58 1.84 -9.19
N SER A 676 -14.88 2.55 -10.27
CA SER A 676 -14.93 1.98 -11.61
C SER A 676 -14.19 2.86 -12.62
N GLY A 677 -13.45 2.23 -13.53
CA GLY A 677 -12.70 2.92 -14.58
C GLY A 677 -11.40 3.58 -14.10
N ARG A 678 -10.75 4.29 -15.03
CA ARG A 678 -9.49 5.01 -14.76
C ARG A 678 -9.76 6.39 -14.17
N PHE A 679 -8.86 6.88 -13.33
CA PHE A 679 -9.00 8.15 -12.61
C PHE A 679 -9.22 9.34 -13.54
N MET A 680 -8.28 9.65 -14.45
CA MET A 680 -8.33 10.86 -15.28
C MET A 680 -9.54 10.91 -16.24
N PRO A 681 -9.89 9.83 -16.98
CA PRO A 681 -11.12 9.81 -17.78
C PRO A 681 -12.39 10.06 -16.98
N ASN A 682 -12.47 9.56 -15.74
CA ASN A 682 -13.62 9.80 -14.87
C ASN A 682 -13.72 11.27 -14.47
N VAL A 683 -12.59 11.89 -14.07
CA VAL A 683 -12.51 13.31 -13.68
C VAL A 683 -12.91 14.21 -14.85
N ILE A 684 -12.33 14.00 -16.04
CA ILE A 684 -12.66 14.76 -17.25
C ILE A 684 -14.14 14.61 -17.60
N TYR A 685 -14.66 13.39 -17.62
CA TYR A 685 -16.07 13.14 -17.96
C TYR A 685 -17.06 13.83 -17.01
N ARG A 686 -16.70 13.95 -15.72
CA ARG A 686 -17.52 14.68 -14.73
C ARG A 686 -17.40 16.20 -14.89
N ALA A 687 -16.21 16.72 -15.22
CA ALA A 687 -15.97 18.16 -15.36
C ALA A 687 -16.52 18.75 -16.66
N LEU A 688 -16.45 18.00 -17.77
CA LEU A 688 -16.72 18.49 -19.13
C LEU A 688 -18.12 19.09 -19.31
N PRO A 689 -19.23 18.54 -18.73
CA PRO A 689 -20.56 19.17 -18.89
C PRO A 689 -20.62 20.58 -18.34
N ALA A 690 -20.03 20.84 -17.16
CA ALA A 690 -20.02 22.17 -16.56
C ALA A 690 -19.09 23.12 -17.32
N ALA A 691 -17.90 22.67 -17.72
CA ALA A 691 -16.95 23.48 -18.48
C ALA A 691 -17.52 23.91 -19.85
N LEU A 692 -18.24 22.99 -20.55
CA LEU A 692 -18.93 23.35 -21.80
C LEU A 692 -20.10 24.29 -21.56
N SER A 693 -20.82 24.15 -20.44
CA SER A 693 -21.93 25.06 -20.11
C SER A 693 -21.43 26.45 -19.81
N ASP A 694 -20.34 26.59 -19.03
CA ASP A 694 -19.68 27.88 -18.81
C ASP A 694 -19.27 28.51 -20.15
N LEU A 695 -18.65 27.71 -21.02
CA LEU A 695 -18.19 28.22 -22.33
C LEU A 695 -19.35 28.73 -23.18
N ILE A 696 -20.43 27.97 -23.32
CA ILE A 696 -21.59 28.35 -24.11
C ILE A 696 -22.23 29.62 -23.56
N LEU A 697 -22.42 29.71 -22.25
CA LEU A 697 -23.08 30.84 -21.62
C LEU A 697 -22.20 32.10 -21.65
N VAL A 698 -20.90 31.99 -21.38
CA VAL A 698 -19.96 33.11 -21.41
C VAL A 698 -19.78 33.64 -22.84
N VAL A 699 -19.66 32.74 -23.83
CA VAL A 699 -19.68 33.17 -25.25
C VAL A 699 -21.03 33.86 -25.58
N GLY A 700 -22.14 33.39 -25.02
CA GLY A 700 -23.44 34.07 -25.12
C GLY A 700 -23.40 35.50 -24.56
N VAL A 701 -22.80 35.70 -23.35
CA VAL A 701 -22.59 37.05 -22.77
C VAL A 701 -21.73 37.90 -23.69
N MET A 702 -20.65 37.36 -24.26
CA MET A 702 -19.76 38.07 -25.17
C MET A 702 -20.49 38.48 -26.46
N LEU A 703 -21.42 37.67 -26.98
CA LEU A 703 -22.25 38.07 -28.11
C LEU A 703 -23.23 39.20 -27.75
N PHE A 704 -23.81 39.19 -26.55
CA PHE A 704 -24.62 40.31 -26.05
C PHE A 704 -23.75 41.60 -25.87
N TYR A 705 -22.52 41.45 -25.39
CA TYR A 705 -21.55 42.57 -25.30
C TYR A 705 -21.37 43.26 -26.67
N LEU A 706 -21.13 42.47 -27.72
CA LEU A 706 -20.96 42.99 -29.07
C LEU A 706 -22.25 43.61 -29.64
N ALA A 707 -23.41 42.95 -29.39
CA ALA A 707 -24.69 43.38 -29.99
C ALA A 707 -25.29 44.65 -29.32
N PHE A 708 -25.10 44.78 -28.00
CA PHE A 708 -25.70 45.85 -27.20
C PHE A 708 -24.71 46.90 -26.67
N HIS A 709 -23.45 46.84 -27.10
CA HIS A 709 -22.37 47.72 -26.67
C HIS A 709 -22.27 47.91 -25.16
N ILE A 710 -22.36 46.76 -24.42
CA ILE A 710 -22.21 46.71 -22.97
C ILE A 710 -20.79 47.20 -22.58
N LYS A 711 -20.67 47.89 -21.47
CA LYS A 711 -19.32 48.31 -20.98
C LYS A 711 -18.48 47.10 -20.61
N GLU A 712 -17.14 47.20 -20.82
CA GLU A 712 -16.22 46.10 -20.56
C GLU A 712 -16.21 45.66 -19.09
N ASP A 713 -16.33 46.59 -18.14
CA ASP A 713 -16.44 46.30 -16.72
C ASP A 713 -17.69 45.49 -16.38
N MET A 714 -18.83 45.75 -17.07
CA MET A 714 -20.05 44.99 -16.89
C MET A 714 -19.95 43.60 -17.55
N LEU A 715 -19.25 43.46 -18.68
CA LEU A 715 -18.98 42.17 -19.31
C LEU A 715 -18.27 41.25 -18.32
N SER A 716 -17.21 41.71 -17.70
CA SER A 716 -16.41 40.98 -16.72
C SER A 716 -17.25 40.54 -15.52
N THR A 717 -18.09 41.44 -15.00
CA THR A 717 -19.02 41.14 -13.89
C THR A 717 -20.06 40.09 -14.28
N LEU A 718 -20.70 40.20 -15.45
CA LEU A 718 -21.68 39.23 -15.97
C LEU A 718 -21.06 37.84 -16.13
N CYS A 719 -19.88 37.76 -16.75
CA CYS A 719 -19.16 36.49 -16.93
C CYS A 719 -18.83 35.84 -15.59
N THR A 720 -18.40 36.62 -14.58
CA THR A 720 -18.12 36.12 -13.23
C THR A 720 -19.37 35.59 -12.54
N GLY A 721 -20.52 36.28 -12.70
CA GLY A 721 -21.81 35.81 -12.20
C GLY A 721 -22.24 34.47 -12.81
N ILE A 722 -22.14 34.32 -14.11
CA ILE A 722 -22.47 33.07 -14.82
C ILE A 722 -21.57 31.92 -14.38
N MET A 723 -20.25 32.15 -14.34
CA MET A 723 -19.29 31.14 -13.89
C MET A 723 -19.56 30.69 -12.43
N GLY A 724 -19.95 31.63 -11.55
CA GLY A 724 -20.36 31.31 -10.19
C GLY A 724 -21.62 30.46 -10.14
N ILE A 725 -22.64 30.78 -10.92
CA ILE A 725 -23.90 30.00 -11.01
C ILE A 725 -23.63 28.58 -11.51
N VAL A 726 -22.87 28.42 -12.59
CA VAL A 726 -22.55 27.08 -13.14
C VAL A 726 -21.69 26.30 -12.15
N GLY A 727 -20.72 26.98 -11.47
CA GLY A 727 -19.91 26.36 -10.41
C GLY A 727 -20.77 25.81 -9.26
N LEU A 728 -21.77 26.58 -8.78
CA LEU A 728 -22.69 26.15 -7.73
C LEU A 728 -23.59 24.99 -8.21
N LEU A 729 -24.05 25.00 -9.46
CA LEU A 729 -24.76 23.88 -10.08
C LEU A 729 -23.90 22.62 -10.15
N MET A 730 -22.62 22.77 -10.48
CA MET A 730 -21.68 21.64 -10.48
C MET A 730 -21.49 21.06 -9.08
N ILE A 731 -21.37 21.91 -8.04
CA ILE A 731 -21.31 21.46 -6.64
C ILE A 731 -22.59 20.70 -6.28
N HIS A 732 -23.75 21.21 -6.64
CA HIS A 732 -25.03 20.52 -6.43
C HIS A 732 -25.01 19.11 -7.05
N GLN A 733 -24.58 18.98 -8.32
CA GLN A 733 -24.54 17.68 -9.01
C GLN A 733 -23.54 16.71 -8.38
N THR A 734 -22.35 17.19 -8.01
CA THR A 734 -21.30 16.35 -7.39
C THR A 734 -21.63 15.96 -5.94
N SER A 735 -22.54 16.68 -5.32
CA SER A 735 -23.00 16.45 -3.95
C SER A 735 -24.21 15.52 -3.84
N LEU A 736 -24.78 15.06 -4.95
CA LEU A 736 -25.90 14.11 -4.92
C LEU A 736 -25.48 12.71 -4.45
N PRO A 737 -26.29 12.01 -3.64
CA PRO A 737 -27.49 12.47 -2.93
C PRO A 737 -27.18 13.46 -1.79
N LEU A 738 -28.03 14.46 -1.61
CA LEU A 738 -27.82 15.52 -0.64
C LEU A 738 -28.12 15.04 0.79
N ASN A 739 -27.10 15.04 1.65
CA ASN A 739 -27.23 14.90 3.11
C ASN A 739 -27.31 16.27 3.80
N LYS A 740 -27.50 16.30 5.12
CA LYS A 740 -27.63 17.55 5.90
C LYS A 740 -26.42 18.47 5.72
N LEU A 741 -25.20 17.91 5.77
CA LEU A 741 -23.94 18.67 5.61
C LEU A 741 -23.84 19.30 4.21
N ARG A 742 -24.13 18.52 3.15
CA ARG A 742 -24.07 18.99 1.75
C ARG A 742 -25.11 20.07 1.46
N LYS A 743 -26.33 19.93 2.05
CA LYS A 743 -27.36 20.98 1.96
C LYS A 743 -26.91 22.27 2.63
N ALA A 744 -26.40 22.18 3.86
CA ALA A 744 -25.89 23.34 4.60
C ALA A 744 -24.72 24.00 3.86
N MET A 745 -23.78 23.21 3.36
CA MET A 745 -22.66 23.69 2.53
C MET A 745 -23.17 24.45 1.29
N LEU A 746 -24.07 23.85 0.54
CA LEU A 746 -24.60 24.48 -0.70
C LEU A 746 -25.34 25.78 -0.42
N ILE A 747 -26.21 25.80 0.59
CA ILE A 747 -26.93 27.01 1.02
C ILE A 747 -25.94 28.09 1.46
N GLY A 748 -24.96 27.73 2.30
CA GLY A 748 -23.93 28.65 2.77
C GLY A 748 -23.09 29.26 1.64
N LEU A 749 -22.69 28.42 0.67
CA LEU A 749 -21.92 28.87 -0.51
C LEU A 749 -22.75 29.77 -1.43
N CYS A 750 -24.04 29.47 -1.65
CA CYS A 750 -24.94 30.35 -2.41
C CYS A 750 -25.09 31.69 -1.71
N ALA A 751 -25.35 31.71 -0.39
CA ALA A 751 -25.48 32.96 0.36
C ALA A 751 -24.16 33.75 0.33
N ALA A 752 -23.01 33.08 0.56
CA ALA A 752 -21.70 33.75 0.50
C ALA A 752 -21.41 34.33 -0.89
N PHE A 753 -21.76 33.59 -1.97
CA PHE A 753 -21.58 34.10 -3.33
C PHE A 753 -22.43 35.36 -3.58
N VAL A 754 -23.70 35.36 -3.19
CA VAL A 754 -24.60 36.51 -3.29
C VAL A 754 -24.06 37.72 -2.51
N VAL A 755 -23.61 37.47 -1.25
CA VAL A 755 -23.03 38.54 -0.41
C VAL A 755 -21.76 39.13 -1.06
N CYS A 756 -20.82 38.29 -1.47
CA CYS A 756 -19.60 38.78 -2.09
C CYS A 756 -19.87 39.51 -3.42
N TYR A 757 -20.80 39.00 -4.23
CA TYR A 757 -21.09 39.53 -5.55
C TYR A 757 -21.81 40.88 -5.51
N PHE A 758 -22.78 41.06 -4.61
CA PHE A 758 -23.60 42.29 -4.56
C PHE A 758 -23.20 43.28 -3.46
N PHE A 759 -22.60 42.82 -2.35
CA PHE A 759 -22.29 43.67 -1.19
C PHE A 759 -20.80 43.97 -1.02
N LEU A 760 -19.91 43.22 -1.68
CA LEU A 760 -18.46 43.43 -1.65
C LEU A 760 -17.85 43.53 -3.07
N PRO A 761 -18.48 44.30 -4.01
CA PRO A 761 -18.03 44.32 -5.40
C PRO A 761 -16.62 44.89 -5.56
N GLU A 762 -16.25 45.92 -4.79
CA GLU A 762 -14.94 46.55 -4.86
C GLU A 762 -13.78 45.60 -4.54
N LEU A 763 -13.97 44.65 -3.60
CA LEU A 763 -12.94 43.69 -3.22
C LEU A 763 -12.59 42.73 -4.36
N PHE A 764 -13.55 42.46 -5.24
CA PHE A 764 -13.38 41.53 -6.35
C PHE A 764 -13.38 42.21 -7.73
N THR A 765 -13.18 43.53 -7.77
CA THR A 765 -13.18 44.31 -9.02
C THR A 765 -14.46 44.09 -9.86
N LEU A 766 -15.62 44.00 -9.19
CA LEU A 766 -16.92 43.90 -9.85
C LEU A 766 -17.56 45.26 -9.98
N SER A 767 -18.28 45.49 -11.09
CA SER A 767 -19.02 46.73 -11.35
C SER A 767 -20.50 46.54 -11.03
N ALA A 768 -21.17 47.63 -10.61
CA ALA A 768 -22.62 47.56 -10.40
C ALA A 768 -23.32 47.32 -11.73
N LEU A 769 -24.22 46.36 -11.78
CA LEU A 769 -24.99 45.97 -12.94
C LEU A 769 -26.16 46.96 -13.12
N ASP A 770 -26.37 47.44 -14.36
CA ASP A 770 -27.59 48.15 -14.75
C ASP A 770 -28.74 47.12 -14.96
N ASN A 771 -29.96 47.67 -15.08
CA ASN A 771 -31.17 46.81 -15.22
C ASN A 771 -31.08 45.84 -16.43
N PRO A 772 -30.61 46.26 -17.62
CA PRO A 772 -30.46 45.36 -18.76
C PRO A 772 -29.46 44.25 -18.50
N SER A 773 -28.30 44.56 -17.92
CA SER A 773 -27.28 43.60 -17.60
C SER A 773 -27.74 42.60 -16.49
N LEU A 774 -28.48 43.10 -15.50
CA LEU A 774 -29.09 42.23 -14.48
C LEU A 774 -30.11 41.24 -15.11
N LEU A 775 -30.93 41.72 -16.07
CA LEU A 775 -31.88 40.86 -16.81
C LEU A 775 -31.11 39.76 -17.57
N ILE A 776 -30.02 40.10 -18.24
CA ILE A 776 -29.17 39.13 -18.95
C ILE A 776 -28.62 38.08 -17.97
N LEU A 777 -28.10 38.50 -16.82
CA LEU A 777 -27.61 37.59 -15.79
C LEU A 777 -28.70 36.60 -15.32
N VAL A 778 -29.91 37.13 -15.06
CA VAL A 778 -31.04 36.29 -14.60
C VAL A 778 -31.45 35.29 -15.67
N VAL A 779 -31.64 35.75 -16.94
CA VAL A 779 -32.06 34.86 -18.03
C VAL A 779 -31.04 33.79 -18.33
N LEU A 780 -29.75 34.15 -18.47
CA LEU A 780 -28.70 33.18 -18.74
C LEU A 780 -28.43 32.29 -17.51
N GLY A 781 -28.58 32.80 -16.30
CA GLY A 781 -28.49 32.02 -15.07
C GLY A 781 -29.58 30.94 -14.97
N LEU A 782 -30.82 31.26 -15.35
CA LEU A 782 -31.93 30.29 -15.44
C LEU A 782 -31.69 29.25 -16.55
N LEU A 783 -31.11 29.65 -17.67
CA LEU A 783 -30.72 28.77 -18.76
C LEU A 783 -29.58 27.83 -18.40
N ALA A 784 -28.72 28.19 -17.45
CA ALA A 784 -27.51 27.41 -17.05
C ALA A 784 -27.85 25.96 -16.68
N PHE A 785 -28.96 25.74 -15.96
CA PHE A 785 -29.41 24.39 -15.63
C PHE A 785 -29.76 23.57 -16.87
N SER A 786 -30.52 24.16 -17.80
CA SER A 786 -30.94 23.50 -19.03
C SER A 786 -29.77 23.17 -19.95
N VAL A 787 -28.83 24.13 -20.11
CA VAL A 787 -27.61 23.96 -20.91
C VAL A 787 -26.77 22.84 -20.35
N MET A 788 -26.53 22.82 -19.02
CA MET A 788 -25.78 21.79 -18.36
C MET A 788 -26.43 20.40 -18.47
N PHE A 789 -27.75 20.33 -18.40
CA PHE A 789 -28.48 19.08 -18.60
C PHE A 789 -28.31 18.53 -20.03
N VAL A 790 -28.42 19.41 -21.05
CA VAL A 790 -28.20 19.06 -22.46
C VAL A 790 -26.77 18.58 -22.71
N CYS A 791 -25.78 19.34 -22.24
CA CYS A 791 -24.36 18.94 -22.33
C CYS A 791 -24.10 17.57 -21.71
N ARG A 792 -24.63 17.32 -20.50
CA ARG A 792 -24.52 16.01 -19.82
C ARG A 792 -25.20 14.87 -20.63
N ARG A 793 -26.38 15.11 -21.17
CA ARG A 793 -27.11 14.11 -21.97
C ARG A 793 -26.36 13.81 -23.28
N GLY A 794 -25.82 14.84 -23.94
CA GLY A 794 -25.00 14.71 -25.14
C GLY A 794 -23.76 13.87 -24.91
N LEU A 795 -22.99 14.17 -23.85
CA LEU A 795 -21.79 13.41 -23.48
C LEU A 795 -22.09 11.96 -23.10
N ARG A 796 -23.20 11.69 -22.40
CA ARG A 796 -23.66 10.31 -22.14
C ARG A 796 -23.94 9.54 -23.43
N LYS A 797 -24.59 10.15 -24.39
CA LYS A 797 -24.85 9.52 -25.70
C LYS A 797 -23.57 9.28 -26.47
N ALA A 798 -22.63 10.24 -26.47
CA ALA A 798 -21.32 10.11 -27.10
C ALA A 798 -20.51 8.96 -26.49
N LYS A 799 -20.44 8.86 -25.15
CA LYS A 799 -19.77 7.76 -24.43
C LYS A 799 -20.40 6.39 -24.76
N ALA A 800 -21.73 6.32 -24.83
CA ALA A 800 -22.42 5.08 -25.17
C ALA A 800 -22.15 4.64 -26.62
N ARG A 801 -21.99 5.59 -27.57
CA ARG A 801 -21.59 5.31 -28.96
C ARG A 801 -20.16 4.83 -29.08
N LEU A 802 -19.22 5.49 -28.38
CA LEU A 802 -17.81 5.07 -28.34
C LEU A 802 -17.66 3.66 -27.77
N ASN A 803 -18.34 3.35 -26.69
CA ASN A 803 -18.31 1.99 -26.12
C ASN A 803 -18.93 0.92 -27.03
N LYS A 804 -19.91 1.28 -27.88
CA LYS A 804 -20.46 0.37 -28.88
C LYS A 804 -19.54 0.18 -30.08
N GLY A 805 -18.72 1.18 -30.44
CA GLY A 805 -17.78 1.12 -31.57
C GLY A 805 -16.48 0.40 -31.25
N ILE A 806 -16.03 0.44 -29.98
CA ILE A 806 -14.73 -0.14 -29.57
C ILE A 806 -14.85 -1.63 -29.22
N PHE A 807 -16.03 -2.11 -28.83
CA PHE A 807 -16.30 -3.53 -28.61
C PHE A 807 -17.41 -4.01 -29.55
N PRO A 808 -17.08 -4.54 -30.76
CA PRO A 808 -18.03 -5.34 -31.49
C PRO A 808 -18.44 -6.51 -30.60
N ARG A 809 -19.75 -6.66 -30.38
CA ARG A 809 -20.34 -7.76 -29.61
C ARG A 809 -19.66 -9.07 -30.00
N ARG A 810 -18.83 -9.66 -29.11
CA ARG A 810 -18.51 -11.09 -29.19
C ARG A 810 -19.85 -11.83 -29.18
N LYS A 811 -20.28 -12.30 -30.35
CA LYS A 811 -21.43 -13.20 -30.48
C LYS A 811 -21.16 -14.39 -29.55
N LYS A 812 -22.05 -14.61 -28.59
CA LYS A 812 -22.13 -15.89 -27.89
C LYS A 812 -22.22 -17.01 -28.97
N ARG A 813 -21.22 -17.83 -29.05
CA ARG A 813 -21.25 -19.20 -29.52
C ARG A 813 -20.92 -20.13 -28.39
#